data_29d0a9f56afbcc1b72691e1421cb6c64
#
_entry.id   29d0a9f56afbcc1b72691e1421cb6c64
#
_cell.length_a   1.000
_cell.length_b   1.000
_cell.length_c   1.000
_cell.angle_alpha   90.00
_cell.angle_beta   90.00
_cell.angle_gamma   90.00
#
_symmetry.space_group_name_H-M   'P 1'
#
loop_
_entity.id
_entity.type
_entity.pdbx_description
1 polymer ?
#
loop_
_entity_poly.entity_id
_entity_poly.type
_entity_poly.pdbx_seq_one_letter_code
_entity_poly.pdbx_strand_id
1 'polypeptide(L)'
;MNNRQVIFVLVSIFSILASSMLYAKQDWSIPGLPDPVGCKPSKSERPWLDGKRSPECRALDVLAALTDEEKKYFGYRTFTMSGAEVSDEIKEAQAISQKVNEKLALPPIGGGGDGPNGIADMSPLFGTETRDRSLNVTAFPNVITLGATWDRNLANQFGLALGEEFSGKGMTSNLGPTINLIRSWHGGRSAETFGEDPFHMSELVVPEIIGMQSKGVIATMKHYTANNQEFSRVGNYPSFAGTDEHISEKTLQEIYLPAYKAAVQKANVGAVMCAYNRINGDFCCNNKSLLGRLREWGFDGTIVPDAVFAQRDAVAAAKAGVTSASPIEEIAEAIKTGEIDRHYFDKKIYFTLVTRFRHGLYENAGMGNETAIVSTSGHATLARRIAASGAVLLKNDGNALPLDQAKSIAVIGTDAGPEAVVMETGSASVHVQNLSVPIDAIKERAGNIPVMYERGSAGIRALFSIPVTVFTPPDGNGHGLKGVYYHTPWYWSKAITRLDPTIDFGADPNIPPAPEGLLGKTEFMNASSWSAQWTGFLDPPKSGEYAFSLAATGTAELYINNRLVTTIQHSDFPGVSVGIVELIEGKKARVLVKYNTGSAVLGAGIKLGWMPPNDRLQKAIDAARGAHAAVIFVGEQLGEGNDKVSFALPGDQNKLIDEISKVNSRTIVVLHTSTAVAMPWLDEVEAVIQAWYPGQEAGSSIADLLFGDVNPSGKLPVTFPRDEKQAPALHWMSYPGDGLNMNYDEGILVGYRWYDAVEEEPLFPFGHGLSYTEFEYYDLSIAGNGKDRVVTLNIQNVGNRIGSEVVQLYIRAPHKNLWVN
;
A
#
# COMPACT_ATOMS: atom_id res chain seq x y z
N MET A 1 70.49 24.95 -29.78
CA MET A 1 69.02 24.96 -29.87
C MET A 1 68.52 23.65 -29.29
N ASN A 2 67.80 23.77 -28.25
CA ASN A 2 67.59 22.71 -27.23
C ASN A 2 66.69 21.55 -27.67
N ASN A 3 67.23 20.35 -27.49
CA ASN A 3 66.53 19.06 -27.65
C ASN A 3 65.33 18.81 -26.71
N ARG A 4 64.89 19.85 -25.97
CA ARG A 4 63.75 19.72 -25.05
C ARG A 4 62.37 20.04 -25.67
N GLN A 5 62.30 20.73 -26.79
CA GLN A 5 61.01 21.10 -27.41
C GLN A 5 60.44 20.01 -28.32
N VAL A 6 61.25 19.08 -28.82
CA VAL A 6 60.78 18.01 -29.71
C VAL A 6 60.14 16.86 -28.93
N ILE A 7 60.51 16.66 -27.66
CA ILE A 7 59.94 15.62 -26.80
C ILE A 7 58.53 15.99 -26.29
N PHE A 8 58.22 17.25 -26.06
CA PHE A 8 56.88 17.68 -25.62
C PHE A 8 55.79 17.58 -26.75
N VAL A 9 56.16 17.80 -27.98
CA VAL A 9 55.26 17.67 -29.13
C VAL A 9 54.98 16.22 -29.46
N LEU A 10 55.93 15.32 -29.31
CA LEU A 10 55.75 13.88 -29.51
C LEU A 10 54.90 13.22 -28.42
N VAL A 11 54.98 13.63 -27.14
CA VAL A 11 54.16 13.11 -26.06
C VAL A 11 52.71 13.58 -26.20
N SER A 12 52.47 14.82 -26.64
CA SER A 12 51.14 15.35 -26.89
C SER A 12 50.46 14.67 -28.09
N ILE A 13 51.22 14.39 -29.16
CA ILE A 13 50.68 13.66 -30.33
C ILE A 13 50.43 12.18 -30.03
N PHE A 14 51.26 11.53 -29.20
CA PHE A 14 51.03 10.18 -28.74
C PHE A 14 49.82 10.06 -27.79
N SER A 15 49.58 11.02 -26.91
CA SER A 15 48.39 11.06 -26.06
C SER A 15 47.11 11.27 -26.86
N ILE A 16 47.12 12.15 -27.88
CA ILE A 16 45.98 12.36 -28.78
C ILE A 16 45.72 11.15 -29.70
N LEU A 17 46.77 10.52 -30.20
CA LEU A 17 46.63 9.30 -31.00
C LEU A 17 46.26 8.08 -30.16
N ALA A 18 46.72 7.96 -28.90
CA ALA A 18 46.28 6.90 -27.99
C ALA A 18 44.82 7.04 -27.58
N SER A 19 44.35 8.28 -27.32
CA SER A 19 42.94 8.53 -27.04
C SER A 19 42.05 8.26 -28.26
N SER A 20 42.49 8.62 -29.48
CA SER A 20 41.71 8.34 -30.68
C SER A 20 41.75 6.87 -31.12
N MET A 21 42.82 6.10 -30.80
CA MET A 21 42.89 4.68 -31.07
C MET A 21 42.12 3.82 -30.07
N LEU A 22 41.92 4.28 -28.82
CA LEU A 22 41.09 3.59 -27.86
C LEU A 22 39.61 3.68 -28.23
N TYR A 23 39.16 4.77 -28.85
CA TYR A 23 37.80 4.92 -29.35
C TYR A 23 37.48 4.12 -30.62
N ALA A 24 38.46 3.68 -31.38
CA ALA A 24 38.26 3.02 -32.69
C ALA A 24 37.98 1.49 -32.62
N LYS A 25 37.98 0.90 -31.41
CA LYS A 25 37.74 -0.54 -31.19
C LYS A 25 36.84 -0.82 -30.00
N GLN A 26 35.77 -0.02 -29.80
CA GLN A 26 34.74 -0.40 -28.84
C GLN A 26 33.80 -1.42 -29.44
N ASP A 27 34.01 -2.69 -29.11
CA ASP A 27 33.00 -3.73 -29.27
C ASP A 27 31.92 -3.44 -28.18
N TRP A 28 30.83 -2.86 -28.62
CA TRP A 28 29.68 -2.48 -27.75
C TRP A 28 28.81 -3.69 -27.38
N SER A 29 29.14 -4.88 -27.87
CA SER A 29 28.41 -6.09 -27.57
C SER A 29 28.75 -6.61 -26.17
N ILE A 30 27.93 -6.29 -25.21
CA ILE A 30 27.97 -6.89 -23.88
C ILE A 30 26.95 -8.04 -23.87
N PRO A 31 27.38 -9.29 -23.63
CA PRO A 31 26.48 -10.43 -23.63
C PRO A 31 25.25 -10.22 -22.72
N GLY A 32 24.05 -10.35 -23.30
CA GLY A 32 22.79 -10.18 -22.61
C GLY A 32 22.30 -8.72 -22.46
N LEU A 33 22.94 -7.77 -23.11
CA LEU A 33 22.38 -6.44 -23.40
C LEU A 33 21.86 -6.39 -24.84
N PRO A 34 20.85 -5.54 -25.13
CA PRO A 34 20.41 -5.31 -26.50
C PRO A 34 21.55 -4.80 -27.37
N ASP A 35 21.66 -5.27 -28.61
CA ASP A 35 22.59 -4.71 -29.55
C ASP A 35 22.32 -3.22 -29.77
N PRO A 36 23.36 -2.36 -29.65
CA PRO A 36 23.16 -0.91 -29.73
C PRO A 36 22.97 -0.46 -31.20
N VAL A 37 21.77 -0.69 -31.73
CA VAL A 37 21.45 -0.30 -33.10
C VAL A 37 21.56 1.22 -33.23
N GLY A 38 22.48 1.67 -34.09
CA GLY A 38 22.66 3.08 -34.41
C GLY A 38 23.61 3.87 -33.52
N CYS A 39 24.21 3.28 -32.47
CA CYS A 39 25.21 3.95 -31.65
C CYS A 39 26.51 4.12 -32.44
N LYS A 40 26.94 5.38 -32.65
CA LYS A 40 28.21 5.70 -33.30
C LYS A 40 29.18 6.32 -32.31
N PRO A 41 30.49 6.01 -32.38
CA PRO A 41 31.49 6.68 -31.55
C PRO A 41 31.37 8.20 -31.69
N SER A 42 31.51 8.91 -30.56
CA SER A 42 31.50 10.37 -30.50
C SER A 42 32.92 10.90 -30.35
N LYS A 43 33.22 12.10 -30.90
CA LYS A 43 34.46 12.82 -30.66
C LYS A 43 34.46 13.61 -29.34
N SER A 44 33.34 13.69 -28.66
CA SER A 44 33.24 14.36 -27.35
C SER A 44 33.94 13.53 -26.27
N GLU A 45 34.59 14.17 -25.33
CA GLU A 45 35.16 13.52 -24.14
C GLU A 45 34.08 12.93 -23.22
N ARG A 46 32.89 13.51 -23.25
CA ARG A 46 31.74 13.09 -22.42
C ARG A 46 30.47 12.98 -23.27
N PRO A 47 30.42 11.99 -24.19
CA PRO A 47 29.30 11.89 -25.14
C PRO A 47 27.96 11.59 -24.47
N TRP A 48 27.95 11.04 -23.26
CA TRP A 48 26.74 10.77 -22.48
C TRP A 48 26.03 12.04 -21.99
N LEU A 49 26.68 13.20 -22.04
CA LEU A 49 26.04 14.50 -21.70
C LEU A 49 25.26 15.09 -22.86
N ASP A 50 25.38 14.54 -24.07
CA ASP A 50 24.61 14.99 -25.23
C ASP A 50 23.18 14.41 -25.18
N GLY A 51 22.19 15.20 -24.79
CA GLY A 51 20.79 14.83 -24.71
C GLY A 51 20.14 14.45 -26.06
N LYS A 52 20.83 14.67 -27.19
CA LYS A 52 20.37 14.23 -28.54
C LYS A 52 20.73 12.76 -28.82
N ARG A 53 21.64 12.19 -28.07
CA ARG A 53 21.95 10.74 -28.14
C ARG A 53 20.88 9.93 -27.44
N SER A 54 20.58 8.74 -27.97
CA SER A 54 19.61 7.87 -27.29
C SER A 54 20.09 7.47 -25.90
N PRO A 55 19.16 7.21 -24.96
CA PRO A 55 19.48 6.73 -23.61
C PRO A 55 20.43 5.51 -23.59
N GLU A 56 20.23 4.58 -24.52
CA GLU A 56 21.03 3.36 -24.67
C GLU A 56 22.47 3.71 -25.06
N CYS A 57 22.66 4.60 -26.07
CA CYS A 57 23.99 5.03 -26.49
C CYS A 57 24.72 5.78 -25.37
N ARG A 58 24.00 6.65 -24.64
CA ARG A 58 24.56 7.38 -23.49
C ARG A 58 25.02 6.42 -22.38
N ALA A 59 24.22 5.39 -22.08
CA ALA A 59 24.57 4.39 -21.08
C ALA A 59 25.83 3.59 -21.48
N LEU A 60 25.97 3.21 -22.74
CA LEU A 60 27.16 2.52 -23.25
C LEU A 60 28.40 3.44 -23.23
N ASP A 61 28.25 4.72 -23.57
CA ASP A 61 29.34 5.68 -23.48
C ASP A 61 29.87 5.82 -22.03
N VAL A 62 28.98 5.82 -21.01
CA VAL A 62 29.37 5.80 -19.59
C VAL A 62 30.09 4.51 -19.24
N LEU A 63 29.56 3.37 -19.64
CA LEU A 63 30.21 2.07 -19.38
C LEU A 63 31.63 2.00 -19.91
N ALA A 64 31.84 2.57 -21.10
CA ALA A 64 33.16 2.62 -21.71
C ALA A 64 34.15 3.58 -20.98
N ALA A 65 33.63 4.56 -20.25
CA ALA A 65 34.45 5.49 -19.49
C ALA A 65 34.84 4.99 -18.09
N LEU A 66 34.24 3.89 -17.62
CA LEU A 66 34.44 3.33 -16.28
C LEU A 66 35.44 2.16 -16.31
N THR A 67 36.33 2.12 -15.31
CA THR A 67 37.09 0.94 -14.96
C THR A 67 36.23 -0.10 -14.26
N ASP A 68 36.66 -1.36 -14.20
CA ASP A 68 35.89 -2.43 -13.53
C ASP A 68 35.69 -2.15 -12.03
N GLU A 69 36.66 -1.49 -11.36
CA GLU A 69 36.52 -1.09 -9.97
C GLU A 69 35.49 0.06 -9.80
N GLU A 70 35.48 1.03 -10.70
CA GLU A 70 34.49 2.12 -10.69
C GLU A 70 33.07 1.60 -10.97
N LYS A 71 32.93 0.59 -11.83
CA LYS A 71 31.64 -0.05 -12.13
C LYS A 71 31.03 -0.73 -10.90
N LYS A 72 31.85 -1.34 -10.05
CA LYS A 72 31.45 -1.96 -8.80
C LYS A 72 30.66 -0.99 -7.92
N TYR A 73 31.18 0.23 -7.74
CA TYR A 73 30.60 1.24 -6.86
C TYR A 73 29.71 2.27 -7.55
N PHE A 74 29.48 2.16 -8.86
CA PHE A 74 28.62 3.11 -9.57
C PHE A 74 27.20 3.13 -8.98
N GLY A 75 26.75 4.32 -8.56
CA GLY A 75 25.40 4.52 -8.03
C GLY A 75 25.15 3.82 -6.69
N TYR A 76 26.24 3.45 -5.97
CA TYR A 76 26.09 2.83 -4.66
C TYR A 76 25.40 3.77 -3.68
N ARG A 77 24.25 3.34 -3.19
CA ARG A 77 23.50 3.97 -2.11
C ARG A 77 23.02 2.87 -1.20
N THR A 78 23.17 3.05 0.10
CA THR A 78 22.54 2.18 1.09
C THR A 78 21.21 2.76 1.52
N PHE A 79 20.25 1.90 1.72
CA PHE A 79 19.09 2.24 2.51
C PHE A 79 19.51 2.21 3.98
N THR A 80 19.62 3.37 4.61
CA THR A 80 19.84 3.48 6.05
C THR A 80 18.54 3.94 6.69
N MET A 81 18.04 3.16 7.64
CA MET A 81 16.93 3.64 8.49
C MET A 81 17.43 4.83 9.33
N SER A 82 16.54 5.80 9.55
CA SER A 82 16.84 6.99 10.34
C SER A 82 17.45 6.61 11.70
N GLY A 83 18.64 7.11 12.02
CA GLY A 83 19.33 6.87 13.29
C GLY A 83 20.31 5.69 13.34
N ALA A 84 20.44 4.89 12.29
CA ALA A 84 21.46 3.83 12.25
C ALA A 84 22.86 4.41 11.94
N GLU A 85 23.87 4.01 12.73
CA GLU A 85 25.28 4.33 12.41
C GLU A 85 25.70 3.58 11.13
N VAL A 86 26.21 4.35 10.17
CA VAL A 86 26.73 3.81 8.90
C VAL A 86 28.15 3.30 9.12
N SER A 87 28.43 2.04 8.75
CA SER A 87 29.78 1.46 8.88
C SER A 87 30.79 2.23 8.02
N ASP A 88 32.07 2.14 8.37
CA ASP A 88 33.13 2.84 7.64
C ASP A 88 33.30 2.30 6.21
N GLU A 89 33.03 1.01 5.98
CA GLU A 89 33.00 0.38 4.65
C GLU A 89 31.90 0.99 3.75
N ILE A 90 30.74 1.23 4.32
CA ILE A 90 29.63 1.88 3.59
C ILE A 90 29.99 3.33 3.25
N LYS A 91 30.62 4.07 4.17
CA LYS A 91 31.09 5.43 3.92
C LYS A 91 32.15 5.48 2.82
N GLU A 92 33.07 4.51 2.81
CA GLU A 92 34.09 4.38 1.77
C GLU A 92 33.45 4.10 0.39
N ALA A 93 32.55 3.14 0.32
CA ALA A 93 31.81 2.82 -0.90
C ALA A 93 31.01 4.02 -1.45
N GLN A 94 30.38 4.81 -0.56
CA GLN A 94 29.70 6.05 -0.93
C GLN A 94 30.66 7.11 -1.46
N ALA A 95 31.83 7.27 -0.82
CA ALA A 95 32.85 8.22 -1.27
C ALA A 95 33.42 7.85 -2.66
N ILE A 96 33.62 6.56 -2.94
CA ILE A 96 34.02 6.10 -4.28
C ILE A 96 32.90 6.39 -5.30
N SER A 97 31.65 6.07 -4.97
CA SER A 97 30.50 6.35 -5.83
C SER A 97 30.40 7.85 -6.16
N GLN A 98 30.64 8.73 -5.19
CA GLN A 98 30.65 10.17 -5.40
C GLN A 98 31.77 10.59 -6.38
N LYS A 99 32.99 10.11 -6.19
CA LYS A 99 34.12 10.39 -7.09
C LYS A 99 33.85 9.93 -8.53
N VAL A 100 33.19 8.78 -8.69
CA VAL A 100 32.76 8.29 -10.02
C VAL A 100 31.77 9.26 -10.65
N ASN A 101 30.75 9.74 -9.93
CA ASN A 101 29.81 10.72 -10.46
C ASN A 101 30.49 12.04 -10.83
N GLU A 102 31.44 12.52 -10.03
CA GLU A 102 32.24 13.73 -10.33
C GLU A 102 33.07 13.55 -11.61
N LYS A 103 33.76 12.41 -11.78
CA LYS A 103 34.49 12.04 -12.99
C LYS A 103 33.59 12.08 -14.23
N LEU A 104 32.40 11.54 -14.11
CA LEU A 104 31.42 11.48 -15.20
C LEU A 104 30.72 12.83 -15.43
N ALA A 105 30.87 13.79 -14.55
CA ALA A 105 30.11 15.04 -14.51
C ALA A 105 28.58 14.80 -14.57
N LEU A 106 28.13 13.72 -13.94
CA LEU A 106 26.72 13.46 -13.76
C LEU A 106 26.26 14.17 -12.48
N PRO A 107 25.30 15.10 -12.56
CA PRO A 107 24.80 15.79 -11.39
C PRO A 107 24.12 14.82 -10.42
N PRO A 108 24.13 15.12 -9.12
CA PRO A 108 23.36 14.35 -8.15
C PRO A 108 21.88 14.41 -8.50
N ILE A 109 21.21 13.28 -8.49
CA ILE A 109 19.77 13.18 -8.67
C ILE A 109 19.08 12.92 -7.34
N GLY A 110 17.84 13.37 -7.21
CA GLY A 110 17.02 13.15 -6.02
C GLY A 110 16.80 11.66 -5.71
N GLY A 111 16.32 11.39 -4.52
CA GLY A 111 15.89 10.07 -4.09
C GLY A 111 14.51 9.70 -4.60
N GLY A 112 14.07 8.50 -4.27
CA GLY A 112 12.69 8.06 -4.40
C GLY A 112 11.97 8.03 -3.06
N GLY A 113 10.68 7.70 -3.09
CA GLY A 113 9.87 7.48 -1.90
C GLY A 113 8.61 6.68 -2.21
N ASP A 114 7.99 6.17 -1.17
CA ASP A 114 6.69 5.56 -1.27
C ASP A 114 5.64 6.59 -1.67
N GLY A 115 4.66 6.15 -2.44
CA GLY A 115 3.65 7.08 -2.90
C GLY A 115 2.61 6.56 -3.86
N PRO A 116 1.98 5.39 -3.66
CA PRO A 116 0.85 5.01 -4.51
C PRO A 116 -0.35 5.95 -4.36
N ASN A 117 -0.51 6.65 -3.22
CA ASN A 117 -1.62 7.55 -2.94
C ASN A 117 -1.20 9.02 -2.75
N GLY A 118 0.04 9.36 -3.05
CA GLY A 118 0.68 10.65 -2.77
C GLY A 118 2.06 10.45 -2.15
N ILE A 119 2.78 11.51 -1.81
CA ILE A 119 4.09 11.37 -1.16
C ILE A 119 3.90 10.89 0.28
N ALA A 120 4.21 9.64 0.52
CA ALA A 120 4.01 8.97 1.79
C ALA A 120 5.13 9.27 2.81
N ASP A 121 4.80 9.17 4.08
CA ASP A 121 5.75 9.33 5.18
C ASP A 121 5.48 8.34 6.31
N MET A 122 6.42 7.44 6.52
CA MET A 122 6.39 6.50 7.64
C MET A 122 6.91 7.09 8.95
N SER A 123 7.50 8.29 8.95
CA SER A 123 8.14 8.87 10.14
C SER A 123 7.21 8.93 11.36
N PRO A 124 5.93 9.31 11.23
CA PRO A 124 5.00 9.28 12.36
C PRO A 124 4.74 7.89 12.95
N LEU A 125 4.85 6.83 12.14
CA LEU A 125 4.68 5.45 12.61
C LEU A 125 5.81 5.01 13.54
N PHE A 126 6.96 5.66 13.43
CA PHE A 126 8.13 5.44 14.30
C PHE A 126 8.26 6.48 15.41
N GLY A 127 7.24 7.31 15.63
CA GLY A 127 7.27 8.38 16.62
C GLY A 127 8.29 9.48 16.31
N THR A 128 8.65 9.66 15.05
CA THR A 128 9.52 10.74 14.59
C THR A 128 8.70 11.82 13.89
N GLU A 129 9.27 13.03 13.80
CA GLU A 129 8.59 14.14 13.12
C GLU A 129 8.42 13.85 11.62
N THR A 130 7.30 14.30 11.07
CA THR A 130 7.03 14.26 9.63
C THR A 130 8.12 14.99 8.87
N ARG A 131 8.66 14.35 7.81
CA ARG A 131 9.73 14.93 7.00
C ARG A 131 9.21 16.08 6.14
N ASP A 132 10.02 17.10 5.93
CA ASP A 132 9.67 18.26 5.10
C ASP A 132 9.14 17.87 3.71
N ARG A 133 9.73 16.82 3.10
CA ARG A 133 9.29 16.33 1.78
C ARG A 133 7.85 15.81 1.75
N SER A 134 7.30 15.41 2.90
CA SER A 134 5.94 14.87 3.03
C SER A 134 4.95 15.89 3.60
N LEU A 135 5.39 17.13 3.82
CA LEU A 135 4.54 18.26 4.16
C LEU A 135 4.12 19.00 2.89
N ASN A 136 2.94 19.62 2.93
CA ASN A 136 2.39 20.39 1.81
C ASN A 136 2.25 19.56 0.51
N VAL A 137 1.81 18.33 0.67
CA VAL A 137 1.50 17.36 -0.39
C VAL A 137 0.01 17.06 -0.37
N THR A 138 -0.51 16.50 -1.46
CA THR A 138 -1.91 16.09 -1.54
C THR A 138 -2.06 14.64 -1.07
N ALA A 139 -2.93 14.42 -0.09
CA ALA A 139 -3.39 13.08 0.25
C ALA A 139 -4.55 12.71 -0.69
N PHE A 140 -4.21 12.07 -1.80
CA PHE A 140 -5.20 11.59 -2.77
C PHE A 140 -6.01 10.42 -2.19
N PRO A 141 -7.19 10.12 -2.75
CA PRO A 141 -7.89 8.87 -2.45
C PRO A 141 -6.99 7.65 -2.71
N ASN A 142 -7.18 6.59 -1.93
CA ASN A 142 -6.47 5.35 -2.16
C ASN A 142 -6.77 4.74 -3.54
N VAL A 143 -5.84 3.96 -4.07
CA VAL A 143 -5.90 3.41 -5.44
C VAL A 143 -7.18 2.62 -5.72
N ILE A 144 -7.74 1.91 -4.73
CA ILE A 144 -9.03 1.22 -4.88
C ILE A 144 -10.16 2.18 -5.27
N THR A 145 -10.14 3.41 -4.74
CA THR A 145 -11.11 4.44 -5.12
C THR A 145 -10.96 4.84 -6.59
N LEU A 146 -9.72 4.96 -7.06
CA LEU A 146 -9.42 5.18 -8.47
C LEU A 146 -9.88 3.98 -9.32
N GLY A 147 -9.65 2.74 -8.84
CA GLY A 147 -10.15 1.52 -9.44
C GLY A 147 -11.67 1.54 -9.64
N ALA A 148 -12.39 1.99 -8.63
CA ALA A 148 -13.86 2.09 -8.68
C ALA A 148 -14.39 3.15 -9.64
N THR A 149 -13.55 4.06 -10.14
CA THR A 149 -13.96 5.04 -11.18
C THR A 149 -14.10 4.42 -12.56
N TRP A 150 -13.37 3.36 -12.88
CA TRP A 150 -13.23 2.75 -14.20
C TRP A 150 -12.80 3.74 -15.30
N ASP A 151 -12.19 4.86 -14.93
CA ASP A 151 -11.87 5.98 -15.84
C ASP A 151 -10.35 6.08 -16.08
N ARG A 152 -9.94 5.68 -17.31
CA ARG A 152 -8.54 5.77 -17.76
C ARG A 152 -8.00 7.19 -17.77
N ASN A 153 -8.88 8.20 -18.01
CA ASN A 153 -8.45 9.60 -18.04
C ASN A 153 -8.18 10.10 -16.61
N LEU A 154 -9.00 9.69 -15.62
CA LEU A 154 -8.74 9.98 -14.21
C LEU A 154 -7.45 9.30 -13.75
N ALA A 155 -7.20 8.06 -14.15
CA ALA A 155 -5.95 7.37 -13.84
C ALA A 155 -4.73 8.10 -14.43
N ASN A 156 -4.82 8.61 -15.65
CA ASN A 156 -3.75 9.42 -16.24
C ASN A 156 -3.57 10.76 -15.51
N GLN A 157 -4.64 11.47 -15.16
CA GLN A 157 -4.57 12.74 -14.42
C GLN A 157 -4.00 12.53 -13.01
N PHE A 158 -4.35 11.42 -12.36
CA PHE A 158 -3.77 11.02 -11.07
C PHE A 158 -2.26 10.81 -11.19
N GLY A 159 -1.83 10.02 -12.19
CA GLY A 159 -0.40 9.81 -12.46
C GLY A 159 0.34 11.11 -12.76
N LEU A 160 -0.25 12.04 -13.55
CA LEU A 160 0.30 13.37 -13.81
C LEU A 160 0.50 14.17 -12.51
N ALA A 161 -0.51 14.18 -11.63
CA ALA A 161 -0.46 14.91 -10.36
C ALA A 161 0.61 14.32 -9.41
N LEU A 162 0.68 12.98 -9.30
CA LEU A 162 1.76 12.32 -8.56
C LEU A 162 3.14 12.73 -9.11
N GLY A 163 3.32 12.66 -10.44
CA GLY A 163 4.57 13.04 -11.07
C GLY A 163 4.93 14.52 -10.82
N GLU A 164 3.96 15.43 -10.83
CA GLU A 164 4.17 16.85 -10.52
C GLU A 164 4.58 17.07 -9.07
N GLU A 165 3.95 16.41 -8.10
CA GLU A 165 4.31 16.54 -6.69
C GLU A 165 5.68 15.94 -6.38
N PHE A 166 5.97 14.73 -6.86
CA PHE A 166 7.28 14.10 -6.68
C PHE A 166 8.40 14.94 -7.29
N SER A 167 8.24 15.37 -8.55
CA SER A 167 9.21 16.24 -9.22
C SER A 167 9.36 17.58 -8.50
N GLY A 168 8.26 18.20 -8.06
CA GLY A 168 8.25 19.44 -7.31
C GLY A 168 9.01 19.38 -5.99
N LYS A 169 8.98 18.22 -5.32
CA LYS A 169 9.76 17.91 -4.12
C LYS A 169 11.22 17.51 -4.42
N GLY A 170 11.63 17.47 -5.67
CA GLY A 170 12.97 17.05 -6.09
C GLY A 170 13.17 15.52 -6.04
N MET A 171 12.08 14.76 -6.00
CA MET A 171 12.12 13.30 -5.99
C MET A 171 12.08 12.77 -7.43
N THR A 172 12.83 11.70 -7.69
CA THR A 172 13.03 11.17 -9.05
C THR A 172 12.37 9.82 -9.30
N SER A 173 11.85 9.18 -8.26
CA SER A 173 11.10 7.92 -8.41
C SER A 173 10.01 7.80 -7.35
N ASN A 174 8.90 7.20 -7.76
CA ASN A 174 7.80 6.79 -6.89
C ASN A 174 7.81 5.27 -6.77
N LEU A 175 7.79 4.74 -5.54
CA LEU A 175 7.56 3.33 -5.25
C LEU A 175 6.05 3.03 -5.36
N GLY A 176 5.58 3.03 -6.57
CA GLY A 176 4.20 2.87 -7.03
C GLY A 176 4.14 2.85 -8.57
N PRO A 177 3.02 2.39 -9.15
CA PRO A 177 1.80 1.93 -8.52
C PRO A 177 1.91 0.54 -7.88
N THR A 178 1.02 0.26 -6.90
CA THR A 178 0.83 -1.08 -6.38
C THR A 178 -0.18 -1.82 -7.25
N ILE A 179 0.24 -2.94 -7.85
CA ILE A 179 -0.56 -3.71 -8.81
C ILE A 179 -0.70 -5.18 -8.42
N ASN A 180 -0.73 -5.45 -7.12
CA ASN A 180 -1.17 -6.74 -6.59
C ASN A 180 -2.69 -6.85 -6.72
N LEU A 181 -3.19 -8.07 -6.85
CA LEU A 181 -4.61 -8.31 -7.08
C LEU A 181 -5.33 -8.55 -5.74
N ILE A 182 -6.54 -8.05 -5.58
CA ILE A 182 -7.39 -8.40 -4.43
C ILE A 182 -7.89 -9.83 -4.61
N ARG A 183 -7.23 -10.76 -3.93
CA ARG A 183 -7.55 -12.18 -3.95
C ARG A 183 -8.63 -12.54 -2.94
N SER A 184 -8.66 -11.82 -1.82
CA SER A 184 -9.55 -12.05 -0.69
C SER A 184 -9.87 -10.74 0.03
N TRP A 185 -10.99 -10.70 0.73
CA TRP A 185 -11.37 -9.56 1.57
C TRP A 185 -10.44 -9.36 2.79
N HIS A 186 -9.58 -10.31 3.10
CA HIS A 186 -8.64 -10.24 4.21
C HIS A 186 -7.48 -9.27 3.98
N GLY A 187 -7.06 -9.07 2.73
CA GLY A 187 -5.83 -8.36 2.39
C GLY A 187 -5.73 -6.96 2.98
N GLY A 188 -4.74 -6.72 3.87
CA GLY A 188 -4.53 -5.46 4.56
C GLY A 188 -4.24 -4.30 3.61
N ARG A 189 -3.47 -4.55 2.53
CA ARG A 189 -3.10 -3.55 1.50
C ARG A 189 -4.06 -3.52 0.31
N SER A 190 -5.26 -4.01 0.45
CA SER A 190 -6.26 -3.99 -0.64
C SER A 190 -6.59 -2.58 -1.11
N ALA A 191 -6.52 -1.59 -0.24
CA ALA A 191 -6.75 -0.20 -0.60
C ALA A 191 -5.70 0.39 -1.57
N GLU A 192 -4.48 -0.18 -1.62
CA GLU A 192 -3.40 0.27 -2.50
C GLU A 192 -3.52 -0.25 -3.95
N THR A 193 -4.51 -1.08 -4.27
CA THR A 193 -4.63 -1.74 -5.57
C THR A 193 -5.96 -1.46 -6.24
N PHE A 194 -6.05 -1.72 -7.55
CA PHE A 194 -7.20 -1.35 -8.38
C PHE A 194 -8.41 -2.30 -8.27
N GLY A 195 -8.22 -3.53 -7.76
CA GLY A 195 -9.31 -4.49 -7.64
C GLY A 195 -8.92 -5.94 -7.88
N GLU A 196 -9.91 -6.77 -8.25
CA GLU A 196 -9.77 -8.22 -8.42
C GLU A 196 -9.60 -8.69 -9.87
N ASP A 197 -9.77 -7.80 -10.85
CA ASP A 197 -9.74 -8.17 -12.27
C ASP A 197 -8.44 -7.73 -12.95
N PRO A 198 -7.65 -8.66 -13.53
CA PRO A 198 -6.37 -8.33 -14.15
C PRO A 198 -6.50 -7.45 -15.42
N PHE A 199 -7.63 -7.50 -16.14
CA PHE A 199 -7.85 -6.64 -17.30
C PHE A 199 -8.18 -5.22 -16.86
N HIS A 200 -9.11 -5.04 -15.94
CA HIS A 200 -9.45 -3.74 -15.34
C HIS A 200 -8.22 -3.05 -14.78
N MET A 201 -7.42 -3.77 -13.99
CA MET A 201 -6.17 -3.27 -13.44
C MET A 201 -5.18 -2.85 -14.55
N SER A 202 -5.04 -3.66 -15.60
CA SER A 202 -4.15 -3.35 -16.72
C SER A 202 -4.53 -2.05 -17.44
N GLU A 203 -5.84 -1.81 -17.57
CA GLU A 203 -6.37 -0.64 -18.27
C GLU A 203 -6.24 0.68 -17.47
N LEU A 204 -6.09 0.60 -16.15
CA LEU A 204 -5.92 1.78 -15.28
C LEU A 204 -4.46 2.04 -14.94
N VAL A 205 -3.66 1.01 -14.70
CA VAL A 205 -2.25 1.19 -14.34
C VAL A 205 -1.40 1.77 -15.47
N VAL A 206 -1.71 1.42 -16.72
CA VAL A 206 -0.97 1.92 -17.89
C VAL A 206 -1.05 3.45 -18.01
N PRO A 207 -2.24 4.09 -18.05
CA PRO A 207 -2.32 5.54 -18.10
C PRO A 207 -1.77 6.24 -16.87
N GLU A 208 -1.87 5.65 -15.67
CA GLU A 208 -1.24 6.21 -14.47
C GLU A 208 0.29 6.29 -14.61
N ILE A 209 0.94 5.18 -14.99
CA ILE A 209 2.39 5.15 -15.20
C ILE A 209 2.81 6.17 -16.28
N ILE A 210 2.09 6.24 -17.40
CA ILE A 210 2.37 7.20 -18.47
C ILE A 210 2.27 8.64 -17.94
N GLY A 211 1.22 8.96 -17.18
CA GLY A 211 1.06 10.28 -16.58
C GLY A 211 2.23 10.64 -15.68
N MET A 212 2.57 9.77 -14.73
CA MET A 212 3.67 9.97 -13.78
C MET A 212 5.01 10.14 -14.47
N GLN A 213 5.36 9.23 -15.36
CA GLN A 213 6.65 9.25 -16.07
C GLN A 213 6.80 10.44 -17.03
N SER A 214 5.69 11.00 -17.52
CA SER A 214 5.72 12.22 -18.35
C SER A 214 6.27 13.45 -17.61
N LYS A 215 6.32 13.41 -16.27
CA LYS A 215 6.89 14.47 -15.41
C LYS A 215 8.33 14.20 -14.99
N GLY A 216 9.00 13.19 -15.60
CA GLY A 216 10.36 12.82 -15.27
C GLY A 216 10.53 12.02 -13.97
N VAL A 217 9.45 11.45 -13.45
CA VAL A 217 9.46 10.58 -12.25
C VAL A 217 9.36 9.12 -12.67
N ILE A 218 10.30 8.30 -12.25
CA ILE A 218 10.31 6.86 -12.53
C ILE A 218 9.21 6.20 -11.72
N ALA A 219 8.26 5.54 -12.38
CA ALA A 219 7.32 4.65 -11.74
C ALA A 219 7.99 3.32 -11.40
N THR A 220 7.81 2.85 -10.16
CA THR A 220 8.31 1.55 -9.71
C THR A 220 7.13 0.65 -9.37
N MET A 221 6.66 -0.11 -10.36
CA MET A 221 5.53 -1.01 -10.13
C MET A 221 5.86 -2.07 -9.08
N LYS A 222 4.93 -2.32 -8.15
CA LYS A 222 5.11 -3.21 -7.00
C LYS A 222 3.85 -4.00 -6.70
N HIS A 223 3.94 -5.12 -5.98
CA HIS A 223 5.13 -5.90 -5.66
C HIS A 223 5.15 -7.13 -6.59
N TYR A 224 6.18 -7.34 -7.34
CA TYR A 224 6.28 -8.40 -8.35
C TYR A 224 6.74 -9.71 -7.70
N THR A 225 5.84 -10.68 -7.45
CA THR A 225 4.40 -10.73 -7.69
C THR A 225 3.69 -11.55 -6.61
N ALA A 226 2.36 -11.55 -6.65
CA ALA A 226 1.49 -12.33 -5.76
C ALA A 226 1.61 -12.00 -4.26
N ASN A 227 2.05 -10.81 -3.88
CA ASN A 227 2.00 -10.30 -2.52
C ASN A 227 0.56 -9.84 -2.19
N ASN A 228 -0.36 -10.81 -1.94
CA ASN A 228 -1.80 -10.57 -1.83
C ASN A 228 -2.31 -10.70 -0.39
N GLN A 229 -1.42 -10.86 0.57
CA GLN A 229 -1.69 -10.84 2.00
C GLN A 229 -0.48 -10.30 2.75
N GLU A 230 -0.71 -9.87 3.98
CA GLU A 230 0.33 -9.36 4.86
C GLU A 230 0.82 -10.43 5.85
N PHE A 231 -0.07 -11.36 6.23
CA PHE A 231 0.25 -12.43 7.16
C PHE A 231 1.44 -13.25 6.70
N SER A 232 2.51 -13.24 7.49
CA SER A 232 3.73 -14.02 7.30
C SER A 232 4.50 -13.80 5.97
N ARG A 233 4.19 -12.75 5.19
CA ARG A 233 4.85 -12.46 3.91
C ARG A 233 6.36 -12.29 4.04
N VAL A 234 6.82 -11.69 5.12
CA VAL A 234 8.25 -11.55 5.46
C VAL A 234 8.77 -12.78 6.21
N GLY A 235 7.88 -13.50 6.89
CA GLY A 235 8.22 -14.62 7.75
C GLY A 235 8.54 -14.20 9.18
N ASN A 236 8.49 -15.18 10.08
CA ASN A 236 8.72 -14.95 11.50
C ASN A 236 10.20 -15.08 11.86
N TYR A 237 10.65 -14.24 12.81
CA TYR A 237 11.97 -14.39 13.42
C TYR A 237 12.09 -15.80 14.09
N PRO A 238 13.24 -16.50 14.04
CA PRO A 238 14.50 -16.09 13.42
C PRO A 238 14.65 -16.48 11.95
N SER A 239 13.74 -17.25 11.38
CA SER A 239 13.93 -17.82 10.04
C SER A 239 13.65 -16.83 8.90
N PHE A 240 12.75 -15.85 9.13
CA PHE A 240 12.24 -14.96 8.08
C PHE A 240 11.89 -15.72 6.79
N ALA A 241 11.33 -16.94 6.93
CA ALA A 241 11.15 -17.84 5.80
C ALA A 241 10.20 -17.30 4.72
N GLY A 242 9.33 -16.36 5.07
CA GLY A 242 8.31 -15.83 4.16
C GLY A 242 7.32 -16.91 3.71
N THR A 243 6.14 -16.51 3.29
CA THR A 243 5.16 -17.44 2.74
C THR A 243 5.59 -17.91 1.36
N ASP A 244 5.36 -19.18 1.04
CA ASP A 244 5.55 -19.76 -0.29
C ASP A 244 4.20 -19.94 -0.97
N GLU A 245 3.97 -19.11 -1.98
CA GLU A 245 2.75 -19.09 -2.78
C GLU A 245 2.82 -20.18 -3.84
N HIS A 246 2.08 -21.28 -3.65
CA HIS A 246 2.00 -22.38 -4.61
C HIS A 246 0.99 -22.02 -5.71
N ILE A 247 1.48 -21.51 -6.82
CA ILE A 247 0.67 -20.98 -7.93
C ILE A 247 0.99 -21.73 -9.22
N SER A 248 -0.03 -22.25 -9.90
CA SER A 248 0.15 -22.87 -11.21
C SER A 248 0.63 -21.85 -12.25
N GLU A 249 1.39 -22.31 -13.24
CA GLU A 249 1.85 -21.47 -14.34
C GLU A 249 0.69 -20.79 -15.08
N LYS A 250 -0.39 -21.52 -15.33
CA LYS A 250 -1.61 -20.98 -15.94
C LYS A 250 -2.18 -19.81 -15.12
N THR A 251 -2.31 -20.00 -13.83
CA THR A 251 -2.84 -18.98 -12.91
C THR A 251 -1.93 -17.75 -12.87
N LEU A 252 -0.61 -17.94 -12.83
CA LEU A 252 0.34 -16.83 -12.92
C LEU A 252 0.13 -16.01 -14.19
N GLN A 253 0.06 -16.69 -15.36
CA GLN A 253 -0.03 -16.03 -16.65
C GLN A 253 -1.39 -15.34 -16.91
N GLU A 254 -2.48 -15.91 -16.42
CA GLU A 254 -3.83 -15.41 -16.71
C GLU A 254 -4.34 -14.41 -15.67
N ILE A 255 -3.85 -14.47 -14.42
CA ILE A 255 -4.37 -13.68 -13.29
C ILE A 255 -3.32 -12.71 -12.73
N TYR A 256 -2.14 -13.19 -12.33
CA TYR A 256 -1.22 -12.39 -11.54
C TYR A 256 -0.19 -11.58 -12.34
N LEU A 257 0.08 -11.94 -13.59
CA LEU A 257 1.07 -11.30 -14.44
C LEU A 257 0.54 -10.29 -15.48
N PRO A 258 -0.74 -10.29 -15.90
CA PRO A 258 -1.19 -9.46 -17.01
C PRO A 258 -0.98 -7.96 -16.81
N ALA A 259 -1.25 -7.42 -15.61
CA ALA A 259 -1.08 -6.00 -15.33
C ALA A 259 0.40 -5.57 -15.36
N TYR A 260 1.31 -6.40 -14.85
CA TYR A 260 2.76 -6.17 -14.94
C TYR A 260 3.23 -6.19 -16.39
N LYS A 261 2.75 -7.15 -17.18
CA LYS A 261 3.06 -7.23 -18.61
C LYS A 261 2.55 -6.01 -19.37
N ALA A 262 1.34 -5.54 -19.05
CA ALA A 262 0.78 -4.34 -19.64
C ALA A 262 1.60 -3.09 -19.27
N ALA A 263 2.02 -2.94 -18.02
CA ALA A 263 2.87 -1.86 -17.56
C ALA A 263 4.24 -1.83 -18.31
N VAL A 264 4.84 -3.00 -18.54
CA VAL A 264 6.06 -3.10 -19.35
C VAL A 264 5.81 -2.74 -20.79
N GLN A 265 4.84 -3.40 -21.44
CA GLN A 265 4.69 -3.34 -22.90
C GLN A 265 3.97 -2.08 -23.41
N LYS A 266 3.05 -1.52 -22.61
CA LYS A 266 2.21 -0.36 -23.02
C LYS A 266 2.64 0.95 -22.36
N ALA A 267 3.19 0.90 -21.14
CA ALA A 267 3.60 2.09 -20.40
C ALA A 267 5.11 2.28 -20.30
N ASN A 268 5.91 1.31 -20.72
CA ASN A 268 7.37 1.35 -20.62
C ASN A 268 7.85 1.73 -19.20
N VAL A 269 7.32 1.04 -18.19
CA VAL A 269 7.61 1.31 -16.78
C VAL A 269 9.11 1.28 -16.50
N GLY A 270 9.62 2.25 -15.73
CA GLY A 270 11.07 2.41 -15.52
C GLY A 270 11.67 1.50 -14.44
N ALA A 271 10.87 1.03 -13.49
CA ALA A 271 11.38 0.16 -12.42
C ALA A 271 10.32 -0.86 -11.97
N VAL A 272 10.81 -1.94 -11.38
CA VAL A 272 10.03 -3.03 -10.78
C VAL A 272 10.57 -3.34 -9.40
N MET A 273 9.70 -3.47 -8.40
CA MET A 273 10.03 -3.94 -7.06
C MET A 273 9.61 -5.39 -6.92
N CYS A 274 10.56 -6.30 -6.66
CA CYS A 274 10.25 -7.70 -6.39
C CYS A 274 9.80 -7.89 -4.94
N ALA A 275 8.81 -8.78 -4.74
CA ALA A 275 8.09 -8.97 -3.48
C ALA A 275 8.87 -9.76 -2.42
N TYR A 276 8.38 -9.74 -1.17
CA TYR A 276 8.97 -10.47 -0.04
C TYR A 276 8.74 -11.98 -0.09
N ASN A 277 7.58 -12.41 -0.58
CA ASN A 277 7.13 -13.80 -0.56
C ASN A 277 7.93 -14.69 -1.53
N ARG A 278 7.74 -15.99 -1.38
CA ARG A 278 8.22 -16.99 -2.35
C ARG A 278 7.11 -17.32 -3.34
N ILE A 279 7.53 -17.80 -4.50
CA ILE A 279 6.64 -18.43 -5.48
C ILE A 279 7.24 -19.77 -5.88
N ASN A 280 6.52 -20.85 -5.57
CA ASN A 280 6.89 -22.21 -5.90
C ASN A 280 8.32 -22.56 -5.43
N GLY A 281 8.69 -22.17 -4.21
CA GLY A 281 9.94 -22.45 -3.53
C GLY A 281 10.97 -21.32 -3.53
N ASP A 282 10.98 -20.44 -4.53
CA ASP A 282 11.98 -19.37 -4.67
C ASP A 282 11.43 -18.02 -4.22
N PHE A 283 12.21 -17.26 -3.44
CA PHE A 283 11.88 -15.86 -3.15
C PHE A 283 11.75 -15.05 -4.42
N CYS A 284 10.78 -14.17 -4.53
CA CYS A 284 10.51 -13.40 -5.74
C CYS A 284 11.75 -12.68 -6.27
N CYS A 285 12.58 -12.10 -5.39
CA CYS A 285 13.82 -11.43 -5.78
C CYS A 285 14.95 -12.39 -6.19
N ASN A 286 14.87 -13.68 -5.84
CA ASN A 286 15.87 -14.70 -6.17
C ASN A 286 15.40 -15.63 -7.31
N ASN A 287 14.15 -15.45 -7.76
CA ASN A 287 13.53 -16.32 -8.76
C ASN A 287 13.91 -15.89 -10.19
N LYS A 288 14.92 -16.56 -10.75
CA LYS A 288 15.42 -16.28 -12.09
C LYS A 288 14.36 -16.45 -13.18
N SER A 289 13.48 -17.44 -13.07
CA SER A 289 12.41 -17.67 -14.04
C SER A 289 11.41 -16.52 -14.02
N LEU A 290 11.01 -16.09 -12.82
CA LEU A 290 10.06 -15.01 -12.63
C LEU A 290 10.60 -13.67 -13.15
N LEU A 291 11.81 -13.27 -12.72
CA LEU A 291 12.40 -11.99 -13.12
C LEU A 291 12.85 -12.00 -14.61
N GLY A 292 13.20 -13.18 -15.14
CA GLY A 292 13.52 -13.36 -16.55
C GLY A 292 12.39 -12.97 -17.48
N ARG A 293 11.13 -13.22 -17.10
CA ARG A 293 9.93 -12.86 -17.88
C ARG A 293 9.82 -11.35 -18.14
N LEU A 294 10.26 -10.53 -17.20
CA LEU A 294 10.29 -9.08 -17.41
C LEU A 294 11.13 -8.74 -18.63
N ARG A 295 12.32 -9.35 -18.75
CA ARG A 295 13.21 -9.14 -19.90
C ARG A 295 12.62 -9.69 -21.19
N GLU A 296 11.95 -10.84 -21.13
CA GLU A 296 11.25 -11.42 -22.29
C GLU A 296 10.10 -10.52 -22.78
N TRP A 297 9.46 -9.76 -21.91
CA TRP A 297 8.43 -8.77 -22.28
C TRP A 297 9.01 -7.48 -22.85
N GLY A 298 10.33 -7.30 -22.82
CA GLY A 298 11.03 -6.10 -23.28
C GLY A 298 11.36 -5.09 -22.19
N PHE A 299 11.22 -5.46 -20.90
CA PHE A 299 11.60 -4.56 -19.81
C PHE A 299 13.10 -4.28 -19.79
N ASP A 300 13.48 -3.02 -19.89
CA ASP A 300 14.86 -2.54 -19.89
C ASP A 300 15.20 -1.60 -18.72
N GLY A 301 14.31 -1.57 -17.71
CA GLY A 301 14.46 -0.79 -16.50
C GLY A 301 15.17 -1.52 -15.35
N THR A 302 15.11 -0.90 -14.16
CA THR A 302 15.73 -1.42 -12.95
C THR A 302 14.82 -2.39 -12.19
N ILE A 303 15.42 -3.44 -11.61
CA ILE A 303 14.74 -4.36 -10.69
C ILE A 303 15.34 -4.13 -9.30
N VAL A 304 14.48 -3.72 -8.35
CA VAL A 304 14.86 -3.45 -6.96
C VAL A 304 14.15 -4.40 -6.01
N PRO A 305 14.77 -4.81 -4.89
CA PRO A 305 14.06 -5.58 -3.87
C PRO A 305 13.13 -4.69 -3.05
N ASP A 306 12.05 -5.26 -2.54
CA ASP A 306 11.23 -4.66 -1.51
C ASP A 306 12.02 -4.68 -0.20
N ALA A 307 12.38 -3.52 0.31
CA ALA A 307 13.36 -3.31 1.36
C ALA A 307 14.56 -4.29 1.26
N VAL A 308 15.47 -4.26 2.21
CA VAL A 308 16.69 -5.09 2.15
C VAL A 308 16.45 -6.59 2.36
N PHE A 309 15.33 -6.97 2.98
CA PHE A 309 15.08 -8.37 3.30
C PHE A 309 14.42 -9.17 2.17
N ALA A 310 13.90 -8.56 1.14
CA ALA A 310 13.26 -9.28 0.04
C ALA A 310 14.24 -10.10 -0.78
N GLN A 311 15.49 -9.67 -0.86
CA GLN A 311 16.48 -10.38 -1.68
C GLN A 311 17.05 -11.65 -1.04
N ARG A 312 17.04 -11.81 0.29
CA ARG A 312 17.54 -12.95 1.09
C ARG A 312 18.98 -13.38 0.82
N ASP A 313 19.36 -13.55 -0.44
CA ASP A 313 20.67 -13.99 -0.91
C ASP A 313 21.11 -13.06 -2.04
N ALA A 314 22.23 -12.36 -1.83
CA ALA A 314 22.76 -11.37 -2.78
C ALA A 314 23.16 -11.99 -4.11
N VAL A 315 23.79 -13.17 -4.05
CA VAL A 315 24.30 -13.88 -5.24
C VAL A 315 23.15 -14.42 -6.07
N ALA A 316 22.15 -15.05 -5.42
CA ALA A 316 20.94 -15.53 -6.09
C ALA A 316 20.15 -14.39 -6.71
N ALA A 317 19.96 -13.26 -5.99
CA ALA A 317 19.28 -12.08 -6.51
C ALA A 317 20.01 -11.48 -7.72
N ALA A 318 21.33 -11.38 -7.68
CA ALA A 318 22.13 -10.92 -8.80
C ALA A 318 21.99 -11.87 -10.02
N LYS A 319 22.01 -13.18 -9.81
CA LYS A 319 21.78 -14.19 -10.87
C LYS A 319 20.37 -14.11 -11.46
N ALA A 320 19.40 -13.76 -10.64
CA ALA A 320 18.02 -13.58 -11.07
C ALA A 320 17.82 -12.26 -11.87
N GLY A 321 18.76 -11.30 -11.75
CA GLY A 321 18.72 -10.04 -12.51
C GLY A 321 18.33 -8.80 -11.68
N VAL A 322 18.32 -8.87 -10.35
CA VAL A 322 18.16 -7.70 -9.48
C VAL A 322 19.32 -6.73 -9.71
N THR A 323 19.01 -5.48 -10.02
CA THR A 323 20.02 -4.46 -10.36
C THR A 323 20.62 -3.77 -9.14
N SER A 324 19.99 -3.87 -7.98
CA SER A 324 20.43 -3.27 -6.72
C SER A 324 20.78 -4.31 -5.65
N ALA A 325 21.12 -5.53 -6.05
CA ALA A 325 21.51 -6.58 -5.12
C ALA A 325 22.72 -6.16 -4.24
N SER A 326 22.70 -6.54 -2.98
CA SER A 326 23.71 -6.21 -1.97
C SER A 326 23.84 -7.34 -0.92
N PRO A 327 24.98 -7.52 -0.22
CA PRO A 327 26.18 -6.66 -0.26
C PRO A 327 27.00 -6.84 -1.56
N ILE A 328 27.65 -5.76 -1.98
CA ILE A 328 28.41 -5.72 -3.24
C ILE A 328 29.63 -6.64 -3.20
N GLU A 329 30.26 -6.78 -2.04
CA GLU A 329 31.47 -7.59 -1.82
C GLU A 329 31.21 -9.07 -2.12
N GLU A 330 30.09 -9.62 -1.67
CA GLU A 330 29.67 -11.00 -1.96
C GLU A 330 29.50 -11.21 -3.48
N ILE A 331 28.87 -10.26 -4.15
CA ILE A 331 28.66 -10.29 -5.60
C ILE A 331 30.00 -10.21 -6.33
N ALA A 332 30.91 -9.33 -5.90
CA ALA A 332 32.23 -9.18 -6.48
C ALA A 332 33.08 -10.46 -6.33
N GLU A 333 32.99 -11.14 -5.20
CA GLU A 333 33.65 -12.43 -4.99
C GLU A 333 33.03 -13.53 -5.85
N ALA A 334 31.72 -13.59 -5.97
CA ALA A 334 31.02 -14.54 -6.83
C ALA A 334 31.34 -14.33 -8.34
N ILE A 335 31.64 -13.09 -8.74
CA ILE A 335 32.15 -12.80 -10.10
C ILE A 335 33.56 -13.35 -10.28
N LYS A 336 34.46 -13.17 -9.30
CA LYS A 336 35.83 -13.67 -9.36
C LYS A 336 35.89 -15.20 -9.43
N THR A 337 34.98 -15.87 -8.71
CA THR A 337 34.87 -17.34 -8.72
C THR A 337 34.16 -17.89 -9.96
N GLY A 338 33.59 -17.02 -10.79
CA GLY A 338 32.80 -17.39 -11.98
C GLY A 338 31.37 -17.86 -11.67
N GLU A 339 30.91 -17.68 -10.46
CA GLU A 339 29.55 -18.02 -10.03
C GLU A 339 28.49 -17.05 -10.59
N ILE A 340 28.87 -15.78 -10.76
CA ILE A 340 28.06 -14.73 -11.43
C ILE A 340 28.77 -14.31 -12.72
N ASP A 341 27.97 -13.97 -13.74
CA ASP A 341 28.45 -13.39 -15.00
C ASP A 341 29.30 -12.14 -14.71
N ARG A 342 30.52 -12.12 -15.28
CA ARG A 342 31.46 -10.99 -15.16
C ARG A 342 30.86 -9.65 -15.60
N HIS A 343 29.86 -9.68 -16.47
CA HIS A 343 29.15 -8.48 -16.95
C HIS A 343 27.98 -8.04 -16.07
N TYR A 344 27.84 -8.58 -14.85
CA TYR A 344 26.77 -8.17 -13.93
C TYR A 344 26.74 -6.66 -13.68
N PHE A 345 27.89 -6.07 -13.36
CA PHE A 345 27.97 -4.64 -13.12
C PHE A 345 27.73 -3.81 -14.39
N ASP A 346 28.12 -4.29 -15.55
CA ASP A 346 27.80 -3.64 -16.82
C ASP A 346 26.28 -3.59 -17.05
N LYS A 347 25.59 -4.70 -16.83
CA LYS A 347 24.12 -4.79 -16.95
C LYS A 347 23.41 -3.90 -15.93
N LYS A 348 23.83 -3.94 -14.66
CA LYS A 348 23.32 -3.06 -13.59
C LYS A 348 23.39 -1.59 -14.00
N ILE A 349 24.56 -1.14 -14.45
CA ILE A 349 24.80 0.26 -14.84
C ILE A 349 23.97 0.62 -16.07
N TYR A 350 23.98 -0.24 -17.08
CA TYR A 350 23.22 -0.02 -18.32
C TYR A 350 21.74 0.22 -18.03
N PHE A 351 21.05 -0.71 -17.36
CA PHE A 351 19.63 -0.58 -17.07
C PHE A 351 19.31 0.63 -16.18
N THR A 352 20.19 0.91 -15.22
CA THR A 352 20.04 2.09 -14.35
C THR A 352 20.15 3.38 -15.16
N LEU A 353 21.14 3.48 -16.05
CA LEU A 353 21.39 4.70 -16.83
C LEU A 353 20.36 4.89 -17.94
N VAL A 354 19.98 3.83 -18.65
CA VAL A 354 18.94 3.88 -19.68
C VAL A 354 17.66 4.48 -19.07
N THR A 355 17.23 3.96 -17.91
CA THR A 355 16.05 4.47 -17.21
C THR A 355 16.22 5.95 -16.85
N ARG A 356 17.35 6.34 -16.26
CA ARG A 356 17.60 7.72 -15.81
C ARG A 356 17.67 8.70 -16.97
N PHE A 357 18.37 8.34 -18.06
CA PHE A 357 18.46 9.19 -19.26
C PHE A 357 17.11 9.32 -19.98
N ARG A 358 16.34 8.24 -20.07
CA ARG A 358 15.01 8.24 -20.70
C ARG A 358 14.05 9.19 -20.01
N HIS A 359 14.10 9.25 -18.70
CA HIS A 359 13.24 10.13 -17.90
C HIS A 359 13.85 11.51 -17.63
N GLY A 360 15.00 11.84 -18.26
CA GLY A 360 15.61 13.16 -18.17
C GLY A 360 16.12 13.52 -16.76
N LEU A 361 16.46 12.55 -15.91
CA LEU A 361 16.81 12.83 -14.52
C LEU A 361 18.09 13.66 -14.37
N TYR A 362 19.01 13.53 -15.30
CA TYR A 362 20.24 14.31 -15.29
C TYR A 362 20.06 15.69 -15.90
N GLU A 363 19.19 15.84 -16.88
CA GLU A 363 18.81 17.11 -17.48
C GLU A 363 18.01 17.99 -16.52
N ASN A 364 17.20 17.39 -15.67
CA ASN A 364 16.37 18.04 -14.68
C ASN A 364 16.94 17.97 -13.25
N ALA A 365 18.21 17.55 -13.10
CA ALA A 365 18.84 17.44 -11.79
C ALA A 365 18.86 18.80 -11.06
N GLY A 366 18.52 18.76 -9.77
CA GLY A 366 18.41 19.96 -8.93
C GLY A 366 17.11 20.77 -9.12
N MET A 367 16.20 20.33 -9.96
CA MET A 367 14.82 20.86 -10.01
C MET A 367 14.02 20.29 -8.83
N GLY A 368 13.16 21.15 -8.25
CA GLY A 368 12.36 20.80 -7.07
C GLY A 368 13.10 21.05 -5.73
N ASN A 369 12.31 21.07 -4.66
CA ASN A 369 12.78 21.34 -3.30
C ASN A 369 11.91 20.57 -2.29
N GLU A 370 12.51 19.87 -1.34
CA GLU A 370 11.78 19.12 -0.29
C GLU A 370 10.75 19.97 0.47
N THR A 371 11.02 21.26 0.67
CA THR A 371 10.13 22.20 1.37
C THR A 371 9.07 22.84 0.46
N ALA A 372 9.06 22.55 -0.86
CA ALA A 372 8.10 23.15 -1.80
C ALA A 372 6.64 22.82 -1.41
N ILE A 373 5.75 23.76 -1.62
CA ILE A 373 4.31 23.51 -1.54
C ILE A 373 3.86 22.96 -2.89
N VAL A 374 3.55 21.68 -2.94
CA VAL A 374 3.16 20.98 -4.18
C VAL A 374 1.67 20.61 -4.20
N SER A 375 1.02 20.60 -3.03
CA SER A 375 -0.44 20.48 -2.95
C SER A 375 -1.10 21.77 -3.50
N THR A 376 -1.72 21.64 -4.66
CA THR A 376 -2.39 22.76 -5.35
C THR A 376 -3.91 22.64 -5.25
N SER A 377 -4.63 23.75 -5.47
CA SER A 377 -6.09 23.70 -5.60
C SER A 377 -6.57 22.80 -6.74
N GLY A 378 -5.76 22.68 -7.81
CA GLY A 378 -6.02 21.73 -8.90
C GLY A 378 -5.93 20.27 -8.44
N HIS A 379 -4.91 19.95 -7.66
CA HIS A 379 -4.74 18.59 -7.09
C HIS A 379 -5.85 18.27 -6.07
N ALA A 380 -6.25 19.23 -5.21
CA ALA A 380 -7.39 19.06 -4.31
C ALA A 380 -8.68 18.81 -5.10
N THR A 381 -8.94 19.59 -6.16
CA THR A 381 -10.09 19.37 -7.04
C THR A 381 -10.07 18.00 -7.72
N LEU A 382 -8.90 17.53 -8.15
CA LEU A 382 -8.73 16.20 -8.71
C LEU A 382 -8.99 15.11 -7.65
N ALA A 383 -8.45 15.27 -6.44
CA ALA A 383 -8.69 14.36 -5.32
C ALA A 383 -10.18 14.23 -4.99
N ARG A 384 -10.89 15.37 -4.88
CA ARG A 384 -12.34 15.42 -4.68
C ARG A 384 -13.10 14.71 -5.80
N ARG A 385 -12.70 14.95 -7.06
CA ARG A 385 -13.34 14.30 -8.22
C ARG A 385 -13.13 12.81 -8.23
N ILE A 386 -11.91 12.31 -7.93
CA ILE A 386 -11.63 10.87 -7.84
C ILE A 386 -12.45 10.26 -6.70
N ALA A 387 -12.48 10.87 -5.51
CA ALA A 387 -13.25 10.40 -4.37
C ALA A 387 -14.76 10.28 -4.69
N ALA A 388 -15.34 11.33 -5.28
CA ALA A 388 -16.76 11.35 -5.62
C ALA A 388 -17.11 10.37 -6.77
N SER A 389 -16.25 10.27 -7.80
CA SER A 389 -16.49 9.36 -8.93
C SER A 389 -16.21 7.89 -8.59
N GLY A 390 -15.35 7.61 -7.61
CA GLY A 390 -15.02 6.26 -7.16
C GLY A 390 -15.90 5.74 -6.05
N ALA A 391 -16.66 6.61 -5.38
CA ALA A 391 -17.63 6.16 -4.40
C ALA A 391 -18.77 5.38 -5.10
N VAL A 392 -19.15 4.24 -4.52
CA VAL A 392 -20.13 3.34 -5.12
C VAL A 392 -21.45 3.38 -4.33
N LEU A 393 -22.52 3.75 -4.97
CA LEU A 393 -23.86 3.65 -4.40
C LEU A 393 -24.31 2.19 -4.47
N LEU A 394 -24.22 1.48 -3.34
CA LEU A 394 -24.56 0.06 -3.25
C LEU A 394 -26.07 -0.20 -3.20
N LYS A 395 -26.79 0.65 -2.48
CA LYS A 395 -28.24 0.56 -2.25
C LYS A 395 -28.84 1.96 -2.19
N ASN A 396 -30.06 2.16 -2.71
CA ASN A 396 -30.82 3.42 -2.60
C ASN A 396 -32.34 3.16 -2.76
N ASP A 397 -32.93 2.54 -1.75
CA ASP A 397 -34.36 2.23 -1.75
C ASP A 397 -35.16 3.52 -1.44
N GLY A 398 -36.38 3.57 -1.95
CA GLY A 398 -37.28 4.69 -1.72
C GLY A 398 -36.73 6.07 -2.15
N ASN A 399 -35.66 6.13 -2.92
CA ASN A 399 -34.94 7.36 -3.26
C ASN A 399 -34.51 8.11 -1.97
N ALA A 400 -33.93 7.38 -0.98
CA ALA A 400 -33.42 7.98 0.24
C ALA A 400 -32.32 9.02 -0.02
N LEU A 401 -31.56 8.83 -1.08
CA LEU A 401 -30.62 9.77 -1.64
C LEU A 401 -31.08 10.25 -3.01
N PRO A 402 -30.78 11.55 -3.36
CA PRO A 402 -30.06 12.55 -2.62
C PRO A 402 -30.88 13.22 -1.50
N LEU A 403 -30.18 13.90 -0.56
CA LEU A 403 -30.77 14.62 0.59
C LEU A 403 -31.22 16.05 0.27
N ASP A 404 -31.38 16.41 -0.98
CA ASP A 404 -31.77 17.76 -1.42
C ASP A 404 -33.13 18.22 -0.85
N GLN A 405 -34.00 17.26 -0.44
CA GLN A 405 -35.31 17.50 0.17
C GLN A 405 -35.32 17.23 1.70
N ALA A 406 -34.17 17.03 2.33
CA ALA A 406 -34.09 16.78 3.76
C ALA A 406 -34.51 17.99 4.57
N LYS A 407 -35.29 17.79 5.65
CA LYS A 407 -35.72 18.87 6.56
C LYS A 407 -34.81 19.02 7.78
N SER A 408 -34.12 17.96 8.14
CA SER A 408 -33.11 17.90 9.21
C SER A 408 -32.29 16.62 9.01
N ILE A 409 -31.03 16.63 9.43
CA ILE A 409 -30.11 15.53 9.25
C ILE A 409 -29.40 15.22 10.58
N ALA A 410 -29.40 13.96 11.01
CA ALA A 410 -28.51 13.48 12.06
C ALA A 410 -27.29 12.82 11.39
N VAL A 411 -26.12 13.36 11.60
CA VAL A 411 -24.83 12.78 11.18
C VAL A 411 -24.24 12.04 12.36
N ILE A 412 -23.96 10.76 12.20
CA ILE A 412 -23.61 9.87 13.30
C ILE A 412 -22.35 9.08 12.93
N GLY A 413 -21.50 8.85 13.92
CA GLY A 413 -20.27 8.07 13.78
C GLY A 413 -19.01 8.89 14.03
N THR A 414 -18.00 8.24 14.61
CA THR A 414 -16.68 8.87 14.82
C THR A 414 -16.04 9.25 13.50
N ASP A 415 -16.33 8.46 12.48
CA ASP A 415 -15.77 8.59 11.13
C ASP A 415 -16.37 9.73 10.29
N ALA A 416 -17.43 10.37 10.82
CA ALA A 416 -17.94 11.64 10.29
C ALA A 416 -17.18 12.87 10.82
N GLY A 417 -16.43 12.72 11.92
CA GLY A 417 -15.69 13.78 12.59
C GLY A 417 -14.24 13.93 12.15
N PRO A 418 -13.44 14.70 12.91
CA PRO A 418 -12.02 14.91 12.61
C PRO A 418 -11.16 13.65 12.73
N GLU A 419 -11.70 12.58 13.31
CA GLU A 419 -11.04 11.26 13.41
C GLU A 419 -11.32 10.36 12.21
N ALA A 420 -11.95 10.86 11.16
CA ALA A 420 -12.33 10.10 9.98
C ALA A 420 -11.15 9.30 9.43
N VAL A 421 -11.41 8.04 9.05
CA VAL A 421 -10.45 7.18 8.39
C VAL A 421 -10.53 7.46 6.89
N VAL A 422 -9.54 8.15 6.38
CA VAL A 422 -9.52 8.60 4.98
C VAL A 422 -8.32 8.06 4.20
N MET A 423 -7.46 7.30 4.90
CA MET A 423 -6.22 6.76 4.35
C MET A 423 -5.87 5.44 5.05
N GLU A 424 -5.25 4.52 4.32
CA GLU A 424 -4.64 3.32 4.89
C GLU A 424 -3.44 3.62 5.80
N THR A 425 -2.97 2.61 6.51
CA THR A 425 -1.73 2.66 7.31
C THR A 425 -0.56 2.00 6.55
N GLY A 426 0.67 2.18 7.06
CA GLY A 426 1.86 1.57 6.48
C GLY A 426 2.66 2.51 5.59
N SER A 427 3.51 1.95 4.73
CA SER A 427 4.44 2.71 3.87
C SER A 427 3.75 3.60 2.84
N ALA A 428 2.52 3.26 2.46
CA ALA A 428 1.72 4.03 1.50
C ALA A 428 0.92 5.17 2.14
N SER A 429 0.98 5.34 3.47
CA SER A 429 0.23 6.35 4.20
C SER A 429 0.75 7.75 3.92
N VAL A 430 -0.14 8.64 3.51
CA VAL A 430 0.16 10.07 3.28
C VAL A 430 -0.30 10.88 4.49
N HIS A 431 0.52 11.82 4.92
CA HIS A 431 0.16 12.74 6.01
C HIS A 431 -0.93 13.72 5.56
N VAL A 432 -2.14 13.56 6.11
CA VAL A 432 -3.30 14.39 5.74
C VAL A 432 -3.29 15.70 6.53
N GLN A 433 -2.80 16.78 5.93
CA GLN A 433 -2.70 18.09 6.59
C GLN A 433 -3.99 18.93 6.49
N ASN A 434 -4.73 18.79 5.39
CA ASN A 434 -5.89 19.62 5.07
C ASN A 434 -7.13 18.74 4.86
N LEU A 435 -7.56 18.04 5.91
CA LEU A 435 -8.74 17.19 5.84
C LEU A 435 -10.01 18.03 5.70
N SER A 436 -10.77 17.80 4.65
CA SER A 436 -12.18 18.18 4.59
C SER A 436 -12.96 17.21 5.50
N VAL A 437 -13.33 17.69 6.68
CA VAL A 437 -14.02 16.87 7.69
C VAL A 437 -15.47 16.63 7.25
N PRO A 438 -15.98 15.38 7.22
CA PRO A 438 -17.30 15.09 6.68
C PRO A 438 -18.44 15.90 7.32
N ILE A 439 -18.48 15.97 8.66
CA ILE A 439 -19.54 16.74 9.35
C ILE A 439 -19.53 18.24 9.02
N ASP A 440 -18.35 18.82 8.85
CA ASP A 440 -18.24 20.25 8.55
C ASP A 440 -18.66 20.53 7.10
N ALA A 441 -18.24 19.72 6.15
CA ALA A 441 -18.66 19.82 4.76
C ALA A 441 -20.17 19.58 4.58
N ILE A 442 -20.75 18.63 5.30
CA ILE A 442 -22.19 18.38 5.29
C ILE A 442 -22.95 19.57 5.86
N LYS A 443 -22.50 20.18 6.97
CA LYS A 443 -23.12 21.41 7.52
C LYS A 443 -23.04 22.58 6.56
N GLU A 444 -21.89 22.79 5.95
CA GLU A 444 -21.69 23.83 4.95
C GLU A 444 -22.67 23.67 3.77
N ARG A 445 -22.73 22.44 3.21
CA ARG A 445 -23.59 22.15 2.07
C ARG A 445 -25.10 22.18 2.44
N ALA A 446 -25.46 21.76 3.63
CA ALA A 446 -26.84 21.77 4.13
C ALA A 446 -27.40 23.20 4.30
N GLY A 447 -26.53 24.20 4.53
CA GLY A 447 -26.94 25.59 4.70
C GLY A 447 -27.89 25.78 5.87
N ASN A 448 -29.18 26.06 5.58
CA ASN A 448 -30.22 26.29 6.62
C ASN A 448 -30.86 24.97 7.12
N ILE A 449 -30.56 23.83 6.57
CA ILE A 449 -31.08 22.54 7.04
C ILE A 449 -30.37 22.21 8.37
N PRO A 450 -31.12 21.97 9.48
CA PRO A 450 -30.50 21.61 10.75
C PRO A 450 -29.69 20.29 10.64
N VAL A 451 -28.42 20.32 11.06
CA VAL A 451 -27.55 19.17 11.12
C VAL A 451 -27.06 18.96 12.55
N MET A 452 -27.38 17.80 13.09
CA MET A 452 -26.91 17.36 14.43
C MET A 452 -25.75 16.37 14.22
N TYR A 453 -24.80 16.36 15.14
CA TYR A 453 -23.69 15.42 15.12
C TYR A 453 -23.55 14.69 16.45
N GLU A 454 -23.47 13.36 16.39
CA GLU A 454 -23.17 12.49 17.53
C GLU A 454 -22.21 11.36 17.16
N ARG A 455 -21.28 11.06 18.04
CA ARG A 455 -20.29 9.99 17.81
C ARG A 455 -20.91 8.59 17.72
N GLY A 456 -21.86 8.29 18.60
CA GLY A 456 -22.60 7.02 18.66
C GLY A 456 -21.80 5.80 19.06
N SER A 457 -20.60 5.61 18.51
CA SER A 457 -19.71 4.46 18.72
C SER A 457 -18.45 4.82 19.52
N ALA A 458 -17.71 3.79 19.96
CA ALA A 458 -16.39 3.96 20.57
C ALA A 458 -15.32 4.37 19.55
N GLY A 459 -15.58 4.14 18.27
CA GLY A 459 -14.62 4.34 17.19
C GLY A 459 -13.66 3.17 17.04
N ILE A 460 -12.67 3.36 16.15
CA ILE A 460 -11.69 2.33 15.76
C ILE A 460 -10.25 2.74 16.05
N ARG A 461 -10.04 3.85 16.75
CA ARG A 461 -8.72 4.34 17.14
C ARG A 461 -8.30 3.78 18.50
N ALA A 462 -7.02 3.88 18.82
CA ALA A 462 -6.52 3.57 20.14
C ALA A 462 -7.24 4.42 21.22
N LEU A 463 -7.83 3.76 22.20
CA LEU A 463 -8.56 4.39 23.29
C LEU A 463 -7.61 4.91 24.37
N PHE A 464 -8.17 5.67 25.34
CA PHE A 464 -7.41 6.21 26.45
C PHE A 464 -6.83 5.10 27.35
N SER A 465 -5.65 5.36 27.90
CA SER A 465 -5.01 4.44 28.84
C SER A 465 -5.90 4.21 30.08
N ILE A 466 -5.89 2.98 30.58
CA ILE A 466 -6.71 2.56 31.72
C ILE A 466 -6.05 3.08 33.01
N PRO A 467 -6.79 3.73 33.90
CA PRO A 467 -6.25 4.18 35.18
C PRO A 467 -5.75 3.01 36.04
N VAL A 468 -4.54 3.14 36.61
CA VAL A 468 -3.95 2.10 37.47
C VAL A 468 -4.84 1.68 38.63
N THR A 469 -5.64 2.59 39.15
CA THR A 469 -6.52 2.38 40.33
C THR A 469 -7.60 1.33 40.12
N VAL A 470 -7.97 1.04 38.88
CA VAL A 470 -8.97 0.01 38.56
C VAL A 470 -8.36 -1.39 38.39
N PHE A 471 -7.01 -1.50 38.40
CA PHE A 471 -6.34 -2.78 38.33
C PHE A 471 -5.89 -3.30 39.70
N THR A 472 -6.10 -4.59 39.94
CA THR A 472 -5.60 -5.32 41.10
C THR A 472 -4.76 -6.49 40.62
N PRO A 473 -3.49 -6.67 41.10
CA PRO A 473 -2.68 -7.80 40.73
C PRO A 473 -3.25 -9.12 41.32
N PRO A 474 -2.80 -10.31 40.81
CA PRO A 474 -3.37 -11.59 41.22
C PRO A 474 -3.23 -11.90 42.72
N ASP A 475 -2.22 -11.32 43.39
CA ASP A 475 -1.99 -11.48 44.82
C ASP A 475 -2.81 -10.49 45.71
N GLY A 476 -3.53 -9.58 45.07
CA GLY A 476 -4.38 -8.60 45.73
C GLY A 476 -3.66 -7.40 46.36
N ASN A 477 -2.33 -7.30 46.18
CA ASN A 477 -1.51 -6.29 46.84
C ASN A 477 -1.21 -5.09 45.93
N GLY A 478 -1.86 -3.95 46.16
CA GLY A 478 -1.62 -2.71 45.40
C GLY A 478 -2.47 -2.60 44.14
N HIS A 479 -2.00 -1.78 43.20
CA HIS A 479 -2.67 -1.51 41.93
C HIS A 479 -1.76 -1.77 40.77
N GLY A 480 -2.30 -2.29 39.65
CA GLY A 480 -1.59 -2.63 38.42
C GLY A 480 -1.79 -4.07 37.99
N LEU A 481 -1.14 -4.45 36.94
CA LEU A 481 -1.12 -5.81 36.39
C LEU A 481 0.24 -6.47 36.61
N LYS A 482 0.24 -7.77 36.97
CA LYS A 482 1.47 -8.56 37.06
C LYS A 482 1.95 -8.90 35.64
N GLY A 483 3.03 -8.27 35.20
CA GLY A 483 3.72 -8.55 33.93
C GLY A 483 4.80 -9.62 34.11
N VAL A 484 4.76 -10.64 33.27
CA VAL A 484 5.81 -11.65 33.12
C VAL A 484 6.37 -11.51 31.73
N TYR A 485 7.67 -11.23 31.65
CA TYR A 485 8.37 -10.93 30.40
C TYR A 485 9.34 -12.05 30.05
N TYR A 486 9.53 -12.26 28.76
CA TYR A 486 10.35 -13.33 28.21
C TYR A 486 11.31 -12.77 27.14
N HIS A 487 12.52 -13.35 27.06
CA HIS A 487 13.55 -12.95 26.10
C HIS A 487 13.26 -13.40 24.65
N THR A 488 12.21 -14.15 24.44
CA THR A 488 11.85 -14.69 23.13
C THR A 488 10.39 -14.36 22.80
N PRO A 489 10.00 -14.32 21.53
CA PRO A 489 8.62 -14.08 21.14
C PRO A 489 7.67 -15.25 21.45
N TRP A 490 8.19 -16.39 21.92
CA TRP A 490 7.40 -17.61 22.17
C TRP A 490 7.17 -17.90 23.65
N TYR A 491 7.28 -16.92 24.55
CA TYR A 491 7.10 -17.07 26.01
C TYR A 491 8.06 -18.06 26.66
N TRP A 492 9.27 -18.22 26.10
CA TRP A 492 10.35 -19.01 26.67
C TRP A 492 11.41 -18.11 27.30
N SER A 493 12.23 -18.71 28.20
CA SER A 493 13.32 -17.96 28.81
C SER A 493 12.83 -16.76 29.58
N LYS A 494 12.03 -17.01 30.64
CA LYS A 494 11.51 -15.96 31.52
C LYS A 494 12.63 -15.03 31.98
N ALA A 495 12.50 -13.74 31.71
CA ALA A 495 13.47 -12.73 32.07
C ALA A 495 13.14 -12.07 33.40
N ILE A 496 12.01 -11.38 33.46
CA ILE A 496 11.62 -10.63 34.67
C ILE A 496 10.12 -10.79 34.96
N THR A 497 9.79 -10.50 36.23
CA THR A 497 8.39 -10.29 36.64
C THR A 497 8.34 -8.98 37.41
N ARG A 498 7.36 -8.12 37.06
CA ARG A 498 7.14 -6.85 37.74
C ARG A 498 5.66 -6.50 37.80
N LEU A 499 5.32 -5.47 38.56
CA LEU A 499 4.00 -4.86 38.58
C LEU A 499 4.01 -3.67 37.64
N ASP A 500 3.14 -3.69 36.64
CA ASP A 500 2.99 -2.59 35.68
C ASP A 500 1.73 -1.80 35.97
N PRO A 501 1.84 -0.47 36.08
CA PRO A 501 0.68 0.38 36.38
C PRO A 501 -0.29 0.43 35.21
N THR A 502 0.22 0.38 33.99
CA THR A 502 -0.55 0.33 32.74
C THR A 502 0.20 -0.51 31.72
N ILE A 503 -0.47 -0.91 30.64
CA ILE A 503 0.18 -1.47 29.47
C ILE A 503 0.21 -0.37 28.41
N ASP A 504 1.37 0.30 28.32
CA ASP A 504 1.62 1.39 27.38
C ASP A 504 3.14 1.41 27.09
N PHE A 505 3.58 0.52 26.20
CA PHE A 505 4.97 0.31 25.82
C PHE A 505 5.05 0.43 24.30
N GLY A 506 5.60 1.49 23.80
CA GLY A 506 5.39 1.69 22.44
C GLY A 506 6.46 2.31 21.59
N ALA A 507 6.10 2.41 20.34
CA ALA A 507 6.79 3.16 19.32
C ALA A 507 6.66 4.69 19.49
N ASP A 508 5.90 5.18 20.48
CA ASP A 508 5.82 6.60 20.82
C ASP A 508 7.08 6.98 21.63
N PRO A 509 7.89 7.96 21.20
CA PRO A 509 9.08 8.42 21.92
C PRO A 509 8.78 8.92 23.34
N ASN A 510 7.53 9.24 23.68
CA ASN A 510 7.11 9.63 25.02
C ASN A 510 6.71 8.45 25.91
N ILE A 511 6.75 7.23 25.40
CA ILE A 511 6.37 6.02 26.12
C ILE A 511 7.62 5.25 26.50
N PRO A 512 7.77 4.77 27.75
CA PRO A 512 8.97 4.07 28.18
C PRO A 512 9.28 2.88 27.27
N PRO A 513 10.51 2.70 26.83
CA PRO A 513 10.92 1.51 26.08
C PRO A 513 10.67 0.27 26.91
N ALA A 514 10.70 -0.90 26.26
CA ALA A 514 10.63 -2.17 26.96
C ALA A 514 11.61 -2.17 28.15
N PRO A 515 11.27 -2.84 29.26
CA PRO A 515 12.05 -2.81 30.48
C PRO A 515 13.55 -3.07 30.23
N GLU A 516 14.43 -2.28 30.87
CA GLU A 516 15.86 -2.53 30.85
C GLU A 516 16.16 -3.99 31.19
N GLY A 517 17.04 -4.62 30.44
CA GLY A 517 17.45 -6.01 30.61
C GLY A 517 16.64 -7.04 29.79
N LEU A 518 15.58 -6.62 29.06
CA LEU A 518 14.85 -7.51 28.14
C LEU A 518 15.45 -7.59 26.75
N LEU A 519 16.34 -6.66 26.41
CA LEU A 519 16.82 -6.49 25.05
C LEU A 519 17.98 -7.43 24.73
N GLY A 520 17.67 -8.57 24.10
CA GLY A 520 18.62 -9.20 23.19
C GLY A 520 18.63 -8.36 21.91
N LYS A 521 19.69 -7.57 21.67
CA LYS A 521 19.90 -6.91 20.39
C LYS A 521 20.09 -8.00 19.33
N THR A 522 19.19 -8.11 18.38
CA THR A 522 19.50 -8.82 17.14
C THR A 522 20.36 -7.89 16.29
N GLU A 523 21.38 -8.39 15.62
CA GLU A 523 22.25 -7.61 14.72
C GLU A 523 21.47 -6.99 13.55
N PHE A 524 20.26 -7.45 13.29
CA PHE A 524 19.34 -6.94 12.29
C PHE A 524 18.39 -5.93 12.93
N MET A 525 18.58 -4.65 12.61
CA MET A 525 17.67 -3.52 12.81
C MET A 525 17.34 -3.08 14.25
N ASN A 526 18.14 -3.39 15.26
CA ASN A 526 17.88 -3.04 16.68
C ASN A 526 16.50 -3.50 17.22
N ALA A 527 15.82 -4.40 16.53
CA ALA A 527 14.55 -4.94 16.94
C ALA A 527 14.74 -5.88 18.13
N SER A 528 14.16 -5.52 19.26
CA SER A 528 14.11 -6.37 20.43
C SER A 528 13.01 -7.42 20.24
N SER A 529 13.38 -8.68 20.20
CA SER A 529 12.44 -9.80 20.16
C SER A 529 12.09 -10.20 21.59
N TRP A 530 10.87 -9.93 22.02
CA TRP A 530 10.38 -10.27 23.36
C TRP A 530 8.90 -10.62 23.37
N SER A 531 8.42 -11.24 24.45
CA SER A 531 7.00 -11.44 24.71
C SER A 531 6.67 -11.17 26.15
N ALA A 532 5.40 -10.90 26.42
CA ALA A 532 4.92 -10.67 27.77
C ALA A 532 3.49 -11.19 28.00
N GLN A 533 3.18 -11.47 29.25
CA GLN A 533 1.83 -11.77 29.71
C GLN A 533 1.52 -10.89 30.92
N TRP A 534 0.45 -10.12 30.86
CA TRP A 534 -0.06 -9.34 31.99
C TRP A 534 -1.32 -9.99 32.54
N THR A 535 -1.34 -10.17 33.85
CA THR A 535 -2.46 -10.82 34.55
C THR A 535 -2.89 -10.01 35.75
N GLY A 536 -4.17 -10.02 36.04
CA GLY A 536 -4.76 -9.33 37.19
C GLY A 536 -6.28 -9.32 37.12
N PHE A 537 -6.85 -8.39 37.83
CA PHE A 537 -8.28 -8.13 37.86
C PHE A 537 -8.56 -6.66 37.58
N LEU A 538 -9.61 -6.41 36.83
CA LEU A 538 -10.17 -5.09 36.62
C LEU A 538 -11.39 -4.94 37.49
N ASP A 539 -11.49 -3.83 38.21
CA ASP A 539 -12.62 -3.45 39.06
C ASP A 539 -13.47 -2.42 38.31
N PRO A 540 -14.59 -2.79 37.68
CA PRO A 540 -15.35 -1.88 36.84
C PRO A 540 -16.00 -0.80 37.71
N PRO A 541 -15.78 0.52 37.43
CA PRO A 541 -16.40 1.62 38.18
C PRO A 541 -17.89 1.83 37.89
N LYS A 542 -18.43 1.18 36.84
CA LYS A 542 -19.84 1.22 36.42
C LYS A 542 -20.23 -0.08 35.78
N SER A 543 -21.48 -0.46 35.85
CA SER A 543 -22.03 -1.53 35.04
C SER A 543 -22.34 -1.06 33.64
N GLY A 544 -22.12 -1.94 32.63
CA GLY A 544 -22.48 -1.74 31.24
C GLY A 544 -21.39 -2.09 30.28
N GLU A 545 -21.52 -1.65 29.04
CA GLU A 545 -20.68 -1.99 27.91
C GLU A 545 -19.39 -1.16 27.87
N TYR A 546 -18.28 -1.84 27.97
CA TYR A 546 -16.92 -1.29 27.85
C TYR A 546 -16.35 -1.57 26.47
N ALA A 547 -15.77 -0.57 25.85
CA ALA A 547 -14.89 -0.77 24.71
C ALA A 547 -13.44 -0.88 25.21
N PHE A 548 -12.69 -1.84 24.69
CA PHE A 548 -11.26 -2.00 24.90
C PHE A 548 -10.52 -1.94 23.56
N SER A 549 -9.38 -1.29 23.54
CA SER A 549 -8.50 -1.28 22.39
C SER A 549 -7.14 -1.91 22.70
N LEU A 550 -6.64 -2.69 21.75
CA LEU A 550 -5.22 -3.00 21.63
C LEU A 550 -4.66 -2.16 20.48
N ALA A 551 -3.53 -1.50 20.70
CA ALA A 551 -2.69 -0.93 19.65
C ALA A 551 -1.32 -1.57 19.78
N ALA A 552 -0.84 -2.27 18.76
CA ALA A 552 0.42 -3.01 18.87
C ALA A 552 1.06 -3.25 17.50
N THR A 553 2.38 -3.46 17.53
CA THR A 553 3.14 -4.19 16.49
C THR A 553 3.34 -5.63 16.96
N GLY A 554 3.37 -6.59 16.03
CA GLY A 554 3.41 -8.02 16.37
C GLY A 554 2.04 -8.61 16.65
N THR A 555 1.92 -9.50 17.61
CA THR A 555 0.66 -10.17 17.99
C THR A 555 0.25 -9.75 19.40
N ALA A 556 -1.01 -9.37 19.56
CA ALA A 556 -1.57 -9.02 20.86
C ALA A 556 -2.97 -9.62 21.03
N GLU A 557 -3.27 -10.11 22.23
CA GLU A 557 -4.57 -10.70 22.58
C GLU A 557 -5.03 -10.16 23.93
N LEU A 558 -6.27 -9.71 24.02
CA LEU A 558 -6.93 -9.34 25.29
C LEU A 558 -8.03 -10.34 25.63
N TYR A 559 -7.92 -10.92 26.81
CA TYR A 559 -8.96 -11.77 27.39
C TYR A 559 -9.54 -11.12 28.64
N ILE A 560 -10.86 -11.07 28.71
CA ILE A 560 -11.63 -10.68 29.92
C ILE A 560 -12.48 -11.89 30.35
N ASN A 561 -12.33 -12.33 31.58
CA ASN A 561 -13.01 -13.52 32.12
C ASN A 561 -12.83 -14.77 31.23
N ASN A 562 -11.61 -14.98 30.70
CA ASN A 562 -11.21 -16.05 29.78
C ASN A 562 -11.88 -16.00 28.39
N ARG A 563 -12.62 -14.94 28.05
CA ARG A 563 -13.15 -14.73 26.70
C ARG A 563 -12.23 -13.78 25.95
N LEU A 564 -11.86 -14.14 24.73
CA LEU A 564 -11.14 -13.23 23.82
C LEU A 564 -12.05 -12.04 23.50
N VAL A 565 -11.56 -10.83 23.78
CA VAL A 565 -12.29 -9.57 23.57
C VAL A 565 -11.83 -8.93 22.26
N THR A 566 -10.51 -8.85 22.05
CA THR A 566 -9.93 -8.30 20.83
C THR A 566 -8.53 -8.84 20.61
N THR A 567 -8.09 -8.86 19.35
CA THR A 567 -6.78 -9.39 18.95
C THR A 567 -6.18 -8.59 17.81
N ILE A 568 -4.87 -8.52 17.77
CA ILE A 568 -4.07 -8.12 16.62
C ILE A 568 -3.28 -9.37 16.22
N GLN A 569 -3.43 -9.80 14.98
CA GLN A 569 -2.72 -10.96 14.45
C GLN A 569 -1.60 -10.48 13.54
N HIS A 570 -0.36 -10.66 14.01
CA HIS A 570 0.84 -10.52 13.18
C HIS A 570 0.93 -9.20 12.40
N SER A 571 1.11 -8.09 13.11
CA SER A 571 1.25 -6.78 12.48
C SER A 571 2.70 -6.31 12.46
N ASP A 572 3.23 -6.02 11.26
CA ASP A 572 4.58 -5.45 11.09
C ASP A 572 4.58 -3.94 11.40
N PHE A 573 3.44 -3.28 11.27
CA PHE A 573 3.21 -1.87 11.58
C PHE A 573 2.22 -1.73 12.75
N PRO A 574 2.15 -0.56 13.41
CA PRO A 574 1.17 -0.36 14.48
C PRO A 574 -0.27 -0.57 13.99
N GLY A 575 -0.89 -1.65 14.44
CA GLY A 575 -2.30 -1.96 14.21
C GLY A 575 -3.15 -1.61 15.41
N VAL A 576 -4.45 -1.34 15.21
CA VAL A 576 -5.43 -1.09 16.28
C VAL A 576 -6.61 -2.03 16.11
N SER A 577 -7.03 -2.66 17.21
CA SER A 577 -8.23 -3.50 17.25
C SER A 577 -9.06 -3.13 18.47
N VAL A 578 -10.39 -3.03 18.29
CA VAL A 578 -11.34 -2.64 19.33
C VAL A 578 -12.35 -3.75 19.55
N GLY A 579 -12.53 -4.15 20.81
CA GLY A 579 -13.52 -5.14 21.22
C GLY A 579 -14.43 -4.64 22.32
N ILE A 580 -15.61 -5.24 22.41
CA ILE A 580 -16.66 -4.83 23.34
C ILE A 580 -16.96 -5.95 24.33
N VAL A 581 -17.13 -5.58 25.61
CA VAL A 581 -17.49 -6.51 26.67
C VAL A 581 -18.37 -5.84 27.73
N GLU A 582 -19.37 -6.58 28.21
CA GLU A 582 -20.22 -6.11 29.32
C GLU A 582 -19.56 -6.45 30.65
N LEU A 583 -19.45 -5.46 31.54
CA LEU A 583 -18.92 -5.59 32.89
C LEU A 583 -19.91 -5.06 33.91
N ILE A 584 -19.82 -5.58 35.16
CA ILE A 584 -20.72 -5.25 36.26
C ILE A 584 -19.92 -4.57 37.34
N GLU A 585 -20.37 -3.40 37.77
CA GLU A 585 -19.81 -2.61 38.90
C GLU A 585 -19.61 -3.49 40.15
N GLY A 586 -18.43 -3.38 40.76
CA GLY A 586 -18.06 -4.13 41.96
C GLY A 586 -17.81 -5.62 41.73
N LYS A 587 -17.97 -6.13 40.49
CA LYS A 587 -17.64 -7.52 40.13
C LYS A 587 -16.32 -7.56 39.37
N LYS A 588 -15.23 -7.92 40.06
CA LYS A 588 -13.91 -8.02 39.48
C LYS A 588 -13.88 -8.92 38.24
N ALA A 589 -13.36 -8.43 37.15
CA ALA A 589 -13.17 -9.14 35.91
C ALA A 589 -11.69 -9.56 35.77
N ARG A 590 -11.45 -10.86 35.51
CA ARG A 590 -10.07 -11.35 35.26
C ARG A 590 -9.57 -10.78 33.94
N VAL A 591 -8.36 -10.21 33.96
CA VAL A 591 -7.67 -9.69 32.79
C VAL A 591 -6.46 -10.56 32.48
N LEU A 592 -6.30 -10.91 31.20
CA LEU A 592 -5.08 -11.48 30.65
C LEU A 592 -4.80 -10.76 29.33
N VAL A 593 -3.63 -10.14 29.24
CA VAL A 593 -3.09 -9.63 27.99
C VAL A 593 -1.87 -10.44 27.62
N LYS A 594 -1.82 -10.91 26.39
CA LYS A 594 -0.65 -11.58 25.83
C LYS A 594 -0.10 -10.71 24.70
N TYR A 595 1.21 -10.69 24.62
CA TYR A 595 1.91 -9.94 23.58
C TYR A 595 3.18 -10.67 23.15
N ASN A 596 3.43 -10.68 21.87
CA ASN A 596 4.73 -11.07 21.31
C ASN A 596 5.09 -10.17 20.10
N THR A 597 6.36 -9.87 19.97
CA THR A 597 6.88 -9.03 18.89
C THR A 597 6.81 -9.71 17.52
N GLY A 598 6.69 -11.04 17.47
CA GLY A 598 6.61 -11.79 16.21
C GLY A 598 7.75 -11.44 15.26
N SER A 599 7.37 -11.08 14.05
CA SER A 599 8.26 -10.54 13.01
C SER A 599 8.32 -9.02 13.02
N ALA A 600 7.91 -8.35 14.10
CA ALA A 600 7.92 -6.89 14.16
C ALA A 600 9.30 -6.31 13.83
N VAL A 601 9.53 -6.12 12.54
CA VAL A 601 10.80 -5.65 11.96
C VAL A 601 11.03 -4.18 12.31
N LEU A 602 9.94 -3.45 12.60
CA LEU A 602 9.93 -2.00 12.73
C LEU A 602 9.81 -1.52 14.19
N GLY A 603 10.01 -2.41 15.15
CA GLY A 603 9.96 -2.08 16.56
C GLY A 603 8.85 -2.82 17.31
N ALA A 604 8.94 -2.85 18.63
CA ALA A 604 8.01 -3.55 19.50
C ALA A 604 7.23 -2.54 20.33
N GLY A 605 5.91 -2.62 20.27
CA GLY A 605 5.04 -1.75 21.06
C GLY A 605 3.68 -2.35 21.32
N ILE A 606 3.12 -2.09 22.49
CA ILE A 606 1.75 -2.45 22.85
C ILE A 606 1.13 -1.42 23.78
N LYS A 607 -0.12 -1.05 23.48
CA LYS A 607 -0.96 -0.19 24.35
C LYS A 607 -2.32 -0.84 24.55
N LEU A 608 -2.77 -0.88 25.81
CA LEU A 608 -4.12 -1.26 26.19
C LEU A 608 -4.89 0.00 26.58
N GLY A 609 -5.97 0.26 25.85
CA GLY A 609 -6.88 1.37 26.13
C GLY A 609 -8.29 0.91 26.45
N TRP A 610 -9.11 1.82 26.98
CA TRP A 610 -10.50 1.56 27.24
C TRP A 610 -11.41 2.80 27.11
N MET A 611 -12.70 2.53 26.99
CA MET A 611 -13.77 3.51 27.14
C MET A 611 -14.86 2.90 28.02
N PRO A 612 -15.08 3.43 29.24
CA PRO A 612 -16.17 3.00 30.10
C PRO A 612 -17.54 3.34 29.51
N PRO A 613 -18.63 2.70 30.03
CA PRO A 613 -20.00 2.99 29.63
C PRO A 613 -20.32 4.48 29.74
N ASN A 614 -20.90 5.02 28.69
CA ASN A 614 -21.35 6.41 28.61
C ASN A 614 -22.64 6.50 27.75
N ASP A 615 -23.17 7.70 27.58
CA ASP A 615 -24.44 7.98 26.93
C ASP A 615 -24.33 8.20 25.40
N ARG A 616 -23.16 7.91 24.78
CA ARG A 616 -22.90 8.19 23.35
C ARG A 616 -23.94 7.56 22.41
N LEU A 617 -24.24 6.26 22.60
CA LEU A 617 -25.22 5.56 21.79
C LEU A 617 -26.63 6.14 22.00
N GLN A 618 -27.04 6.42 23.25
CA GLN A 618 -28.34 7.01 23.51
C GLN A 618 -28.49 8.40 22.87
N LYS A 619 -27.47 9.24 22.93
CA LYS A 619 -27.49 10.56 22.28
C LYS A 619 -27.63 10.42 20.75
N ALA A 620 -26.94 9.47 20.15
CA ALA A 620 -27.08 9.19 18.72
C ALA A 620 -28.49 8.70 18.35
N ILE A 621 -29.08 7.82 19.15
CA ILE A 621 -30.48 7.37 19.01
C ILE A 621 -31.44 8.55 19.09
N ASP A 622 -31.26 9.44 20.07
CA ASP A 622 -32.17 10.60 20.28
C ASP A 622 -32.03 11.61 19.12
N ALA A 623 -30.81 11.85 18.63
CA ALA A 623 -30.54 12.67 17.46
C ALA A 623 -31.18 12.09 16.18
N ALA A 624 -31.04 10.79 15.96
CA ALA A 624 -31.64 10.11 14.81
C ALA A 624 -33.16 10.13 14.84
N ARG A 625 -33.78 9.89 16.01
CA ARG A 625 -35.23 9.91 16.20
C ARG A 625 -35.84 11.26 15.86
N GLY A 626 -35.14 12.36 16.13
CA GLY A 626 -35.56 13.73 15.87
C GLY A 626 -35.31 14.20 14.43
N ALA A 627 -34.54 13.47 13.64
CA ALA A 627 -34.12 13.89 12.31
C ALA A 627 -35.01 13.34 11.20
N HIS A 628 -35.04 14.05 10.03
CA HIS A 628 -35.73 13.57 8.84
C HIS A 628 -34.91 12.47 8.13
N ALA A 629 -33.59 12.50 8.27
CA ALA A 629 -32.70 11.46 7.79
C ALA A 629 -31.54 11.27 8.78
N ALA A 630 -31.04 10.04 8.91
CA ALA A 630 -29.84 9.70 9.67
C ALA A 630 -28.75 9.22 8.71
N VAL A 631 -27.58 9.85 8.75
CA VAL A 631 -26.40 9.45 7.97
C VAL A 631 -25.34 8.92 8.93
N ILE A 632 -25.03 7.64 8.82
CA ILE A 632 -24.12 6.95 9.72
C ILE A 632 -22.80 6.69 8.98
N PHE A 633 -21.70 7.18 9.56
CA PHE A 633 -20.35 6.92 9.07
C PHE A 633 -19.69 5.83 9.90
N VAL A 634 -19.25 4.79 9.23
CA VAL A 634 -18.55 3.65 9.82
C VAL A 634 -17.38 3.24 8.94
N GLY A 635 -16.37 2.60 9.54
CA GLY A 635 -15.20 2.21 8.80
C GLY A 635 -14.32 1.22 9.54
N GLU A 636 -13.21 0.93 8.88
CA GLU A 636 -12.08 0.17 9.40
C GLU A 636 -10.79 0.85 8.99
N GLN A 637 -9.68 0.57 9.66
CA GLN A 637 -8.38 1.06 9.26
C GLN A 637 -7.43 -0.11 9.09
N LEU A 638 -7.08 -0.38 7.85
CA LEU A 638 -6.15 -1.42 7.44
C LEU A 638 -4.98 -0.81 6.68
N GLY A 639 -4.00 -1.61 6.37
CA GLY A 639 -2.83 -1.21 5.60
C GLY A 639 -1.73 -2.25 5.71
N GLU A 640 -0.52 -1.86 5.39
CA GLU A 640 0.64 -2.73 5.37
C GLU A 640 0.90 -3.39 6.72
N GLY A 641 1.21 -4.68 6.68
CA GLY A 641 1.50 -5.51 7.83
C GLY A 641 0.28 -5.93 8.67
N ASN A 642 -0.94 -5.65 8.22
CA ASN A 642 -2.13 -5.87 9.04
C ASN A 642 -3.33 -6.35 8.21
N ASP A 643 -3.46 -7.67 8.05
CA ASP A 643 -4.62 -8.27 7.40
C ASP A 643 -5.89 -8.19 8.27
N LYS A 644 -7.04 -8.14 7.62
CA LYS A 644 -8.36 -8.16 8.25
C LYS A 644 -8.62 -9.52 8.91
N VAL A 645 -8.87 -9.53 10.20
CA VAL A 645 -9.11 -10.76 10.99
C VAL A 645 -10.59 -11.09 11.17
N SER A 646 -11.49 -10.19 10.80
CA SER A 646 -12.94 -10.35 10.93
C SER A 646 -13.65 -9.71 9.75
N PHE A 647 -14.67 -10.36 9.25
CA PHE A 647 -15.53 -9.80 8.20
C PHE A 647 -16.51 -8.75 8.75
N ALA A 648 -16.74 -8.71 10.06
CA ALA A 648 -17.59 -7.70 10.70
C ALA A 648 -16.86 -6.36 10.83
N LEU A 649 -17.64 -5.26 10.81
CA LEU A 649 -17.14 -3.94 11.20
C LEU A 649 -16.55 -3.98 12.61
N PRO A 650 -15.43 -3.28 12.87
CA PRO A 650 -14.80 -3.27 14.18
C PRO A 650 -15.66 -2.62 15.28
N GLY A 651 -15.51 -3.11 16.51
CA GLY A 651 -16.13 -2.50 17.71
C GLY A 651 -17.64 -2.62 17.76
N ASP A 652 -18.32 -1.52 18.07
CA ASP A 652 -19.78 -1.42 18.26
C ASP A 652 -20.53 -0.82 17.06
N GLN A 653 -19.90 -0.71 15.89
CA GLN A 653 -20.46 -0.04 14.71
C GLN A 653 -21.69 -0.75 14.14
N ASN A 654 -21.71 -2.09 14.05
CA ASN A 654 -22.89 -2.82 13.60
C ASN A 654 -24.09 -2.59 14.55
N LYS A 655 -23.85 -2.57 15.87
CA LYS A 655 -24.86 -2.25 16.86
C LYS A 655 -25.38 -0.82 16.72
N LEU A 656 -24.50 0.14 16.44
CA LEU A 656 -24.88 1.52 16.17
C LEU A 656 -25.87 1.61 15.01
N ILE A 657 -25.58 0.96 13.89
CA ILE A 657 -26.45 0.97 12.70
C ILE A 657 -27.80 0.33 13.05
N ASP A 658 -27.81 -0.82 13.70
CA ASP A 658 -29.01 -1.56 14.09
C ASP A 658 -29.92 -0.72 15.02
N GLU A 659 -29.37 -0.03 16.02
CA GLU A 659 -30.14 0.79 16.94
C GLU A 659 -30.66 2.08 16.27
N ILE A 660 -29.94 2.65 15.32
CA ILE A 660 -30.39 3.85 14.61
C ILE A 660 -31.48 3.51 13.59
N SER A 661 -31.35 2.42 12.84
CA SER A 661 -32.35 1.99 11.85
C SER A 661 -33.73 1.71 12.48
N LYS A 662 -33.76 1.23 13.72
CA LYS A 662 -35.01 1.02 14.49
C LYS A 662 -35.79 2.31 14.78
N VAL A 663 -35.13 3.47 14.82
CA VAL A 663 -35.75 4.76 15.20
C VAL A 663 -35.83 5.76 14.06
N ASN A 664 -35.12 5.52 12.94
CA ASN A 664 -35.15 6.36 11.76
C ASN A 664 -35.18 5.49 10.51
N SER A 665 -36.33 5.45 9.83
CA SER A 665 -36.51 4.64 8.60
C SER A 665 -35.65 5.14 7.44
N ARG A 666 -35.31 6.45 7.40
CA ARG A 666 -34.44 7.01 6.37
C ARG A 666 -32.98 7.00 6.83
N THR A 667 -32.48 5.81 7.10
CA THR A 667 -31.09 5.59 7.52
C THR A 667 -30.21 5.33 6.29
N ILE A 668 -29.10 6.07 6.19
CA ILE A 668 -28.09 6.01 5.15
C ILE A 668 -26.78 5.63 5.81
N VAL A 669 -26.06 4.67 5.26
CA VAL A 669 -24.74 4.25 5.77
C VAL A 669 -23.65 4.63 4.76
N VAL A 670 -22.59 5.28 5.23
CA VAL A 670 -21.37 5.59 4.50
C VAL A 670 -20.25 4.73 5.06
N LEU A 671 -19.64 3.92 4.20
CA LEU A 671 -18.59 2.98 4.54
C LEU A 671 -17.21 3.50 4.13
N HIS A 672 -16.30 3.67 5.08
CA HIS A 672 -14.87 3.88 4.86
C HIS A 672 -14.12 2.55 5.09
N THR A 673 -14.16 1.66 4.11
CA THR A 673 -13.55 0.33 4.21
C THR A 673 -12.69 0.03 2.98
N SER A 674 -11.63 -0.75 3.17
CA SER A 674 -10.71 -1.12 2.10
C SER A 674 -11.26 -2.17 1.15
N THR A 675 -12.14 -3.05 1.68
CA THR A 675 -12.80 -4.14 0.96
C THR A 675 -14.19 -4.38 1.55
N ALA A 676 -14.83 -5.48 1.16
CA ALA A 676 -16.11 -5.91 1.68
C ALA A 676 -16.12 -6.11 3.19
N VAL A 677 -17.24 -5.79 3.80
CA VAL A 677 -17.57 -6.07 5.20
C VAL A 677 -18.94 -6.73 5.29
N ALA A 678 -19.19 -7.46 6.39
CA ALA A 678 -20.52 -7.97 6.69
C ALA A 678 -21.50 -6.82 6.92
N MET A 679 -22.67 -6.90 6.27
CA MET A 679 -23.74 -5.91 6.39
C MET A 679 -25.02 -6.57 6.90
N PRO A 680 -25.05 -7.08 8.16
CA PRO A 680 -26.22 -7.78 8.69
C PRO A 680 -27.47 -6.88 8.78
N TRP A 681 -27.28 -5.57 8.74
CA TRP A 681 -28.27 -4.51 8.79
C TRP A 681 -28.72 -4.00 7.42
N LEU A 682 -28.25 -4.62 6.31
CA LEU A 682 -28.49 -4.08 4.95
C LEU A 682 -29.97 -3.92 4.61
N ASP A 683 -30.82 -4.85 5.06
CA ASP A 683 -32.25 -4.81 4.79
C ASP A 683 -33.00 -3.76 5.65
N GLU A 684 -32.36 -3.26 6.72
CA GLU A 684 -32.93 -2.29 7.67
C GLU A 684 -32.58 -0.82 7.35
N VAL A 685 -31.72 -0.59 6.33
CA VAL A 685 -31.31 0.76 5.93
C VAL A 685 -31.73 1.04 4.49
N GLU A 686 -32.00 2.31 4.17
CA GLU A 686 -32.50 2.66 2.84
C GLU A 686 -31.39 2.92 1.82
N ALA A 687 -30.21 3.38 2.25
CA ALA A 687 -29.11 3.63 1.33
C ALA A 687 -27.76 3.26 1.94
N VAL A 688 -26.85 2.81 1.05
CA VAL A 688 -25.44 2.50 1.41
C VAL A 688 -24.52 3.04 0.35
N ILE A 689 -23.51 3.82 0.79
CA ILE A 689 -22.43 4.31 -0.06
C ILE A 689 -21.11 3.67 0.42
N GLN A 690 -20.40 2.98 -0.47
CA GLN A 690 -19.02 2.58 -0.28
C GLN A 690 -18.12 3.72 -0.73
N ALA A 691 -17.51 4.43 0.20
CA ALA A 691 -16.65 5.59 -0.05
C ALA A 691 -15.15 5.25 -0.05
N TRP A 692 -14.75 4.01 0.28
CA TRP A 692 -13.36 3.55 0.39
C TRP A 692 -12.56 4.40 1.38
N TYR A 693 -11.31 4.74 1.02
CA TYR A 693 -10.49 5.75 1.71
C TYR A 693 -10.34 6.97 0.80
N PRO A 694 -11.17 8.01 1.01
CA PRO A 694 -11.37 9.10 0.06
C PRO A 694 -10.29 10.20 0.08
N GLY A 695 -9.24 10.06 0.91
CA GLY A 695 -8.18 11.06 1.00
C GLY A 695 -8.60 12.36 1.69
N GLN A 696 -7.83 13.43 1.44
CA GLN A 696 -8.06 14.71 2.12
C GLN A 696 -9.41 15.37 1.82
N GLU A 697 -10.03 15.06 0.68
CA GLU A 697 -11.30 15.65 0.25
C GLU A 697 -12.52 14.80 0.67
N ALA A 698 -12.40 13.99 1.71
CA ALA A 698 -13.43 13.08 2.18
C ALA A 698 -14.78 13.80 2.43
N GLY A 699 -14.77 14.88 3.18
CA GLY A 699 -15.99 15.60 3.52
C GLY A 699 -16.66 16.22 2.31
N SER A 700 -15.91 16.96 1.50
CA SER A 700 -16.45 17.65 0.32
C SER A 700 -16.99 16.67 -0.73
N SER A 701 -16.30 15.56 -0.99
CA SER A 701 -16.76 14.55 -1.96
C SER A 701 -18.01 13.82 -1.50
N ILE A 702 -18.09 13.46 -0.21
CA ILE A 702 -19.26 12.77 0.34
C ILE A 702 -20.47 13.72 0.42
N ALA A 703 -20.27 15.00 0.79
CA ALA A 703 -21.33 15.99 0.75
C ALA A 703 -21.91 16.17 -0.66
N ASP A 704 -21.06 16.23 -1.69
CA ASP A 704 -21.51 16.29 -3.09
C ASP A 704 -22.43 15.12 -3.46
N LEU A 705 -22.08 13.91 -3.04
CA LEU A 705 -22.89 12.72 -3.28
C LEU A 705 -24.18 12.75 -2.47
N LEU A 706 -24.12 13.02 -1.17
CA LEU A 706 -25.28 13.02 -0.30
C LEU A 706 -26.35 14.02 -0.77
N PHE A 707 -25.97 15.20 -1.26
CA PHE A 707 -26.89 16.22 -1.72
C PHE A 707 -27.17 16.20 -3.25
N GLY A 708 -26.52 15.28 -3.99
CA GLY A 708 -26.75 15.08 -5.41
C GLY A 708 -26.12 16.16 -6.31
N ASP A 709 -25.11 16.89 -5.82
CA ASP A 709 -24.29 17.78 -6.64
C ASP A 709 -23.44 16.98 -7.62
N VAL A 710 -23.05 15.78 -7.21
CA VAL A 710 -22.45 14.73 -8.04
C VAL A 710 -23.36 13.51 -8.02
N ASN A 711 -23.65 12.99 -9.20
CA ASN A 711 -24.39 11.73 -9.36
C ASN A 711 -23.40 10.56 -9.23
N PRO A 712 -23.62 9.59 -8.31
CA PRO A 712 -22.77 8.41 -8.19
C PRO A 712 -22.58 7.70 -9.54
N SER A 713 -21.33 7.37 -9.85
CA SER A 713 -20.96 6.68 -11.10
C SER A 713 -19.99 5.53 -10.86
N GLY A 714 -19.47 5.42 -9.64
CA GLY A 714 -18.51 4.37 -9.25
C GLY A 714 -19.12 2.98 -9.39
N LYS A 715 -18.28 2.00 -9.77
CA LYS A 715 -18.63 0.59 -9.89
C LYS A 715 -17.65 -0.23 -9.06
N LEU A 716 -18.11 -1.26 -8.37
CA LEU A 716 -17.28 -2.11 -7.54
C LEU A 716 -16.15 -2.74 -8.38
N PRO A 717 -14.87 -2.51 -8.02
CA PRO A 717 -13.73 -3.18 -8.64
C PRO A 717 -13.42 -4.53 -7.96
N VAL A 718 -14.24 -4.94 -7.01
CA VAL A 718 -14.12 -6.18 -6.24
C VAL A 718 -15.50 -6.69 -5.85
N THR A 719 -15.71 -8.00 -5.90
CA THR A 719 -16.95 -8.65 -5.47
C THR A 719 -17.11 -8.58 -3.96
N PHE A 720 -18.31 -8.23 -3.48
CA PHE A 720 -18.66 -8.24 -2.07
C PHE A 720 -19.41 -9.53 -1.74
N PRO A 721 -18.82 -10.46 -0.98
CA PRO A 721 -19.49 -11.68 -0.54
C PRO A 721 -20.63 -11.38 0.43
N ARG A 722 -21.63 -12.24 0.49
CA ARG A 722 -22.75 -12.16 1.43
C ARG A 722 -22.31 -12.45 2.86
N ASP A 723 -21.43 -13.40 3.00
CA ASP A 723 -20.79 -13.78 4.25
C ASP A 723 -19.33 -14.24 4.01
N GLU A 724 -18.59 -14.40 5.08
CA GLU A 724 -17.18 -14.79 5.00
C GLU A 724 -16.95 -16.15 4.33
N LYS A 725 -17.95 -17.03 4.29
CA LYS A 725 -17.84 -18.39 3.74
C LYS A 725 -17.93 -18.43 2.22
N GLN A 726 -18.40 -17.36 1.60
CA GLN A 726 -18.49 -17.27 0.14
C GLN A 726 -17.17 -16.86 -0.54
N ALA A 727 -16.12 -16.50 0.19
CA ALA A 727 -14.88 -16.08 -0.43
C ALA A 727 -14.11 -17.28 -1.04
N PRO A 728 -13.57 -17.19 -2.26
CA PRO A 728 -12.86 -18.31 -2.90
C PRO A 728 -11.63 -18.81 -2.12
N ALA A 729 -10.99 -17.94 -1.35
CA ALA A 729 -9.79 -18.26 -0.57
C ALA A 729 -10.07 -18.79 0.85
N LEU A 730 -11.17 -19.52 1.07
CA LEU A 730 -11.56 -19.99 2.41
C LEU A 730 -10.87 -21.27 2.87
N HIS A 731 -10.27 -22.00 1.98
CA HIS A 731 -9.56 -23.19 2.34
C HIS A 731 -8.38 -22.83 3.25
N TRP A 732 -8.17 -23.60 4.32
CA TRP A 732 -7.11 -23.34 5.32
C TRP A 732 -5.72 -23.07 4.70
N MET A 733 -5.35 -23.83 3.64
CA MET A 733 -4.09 -23.65 2.95
C MET A 733 -4.13 -22.53 1.88
N SER A 734 -5.29 -21.98 1.59
CA SER A 734 -5.48 -20.90 0.63
C SER A 734 -5.47 -19.52 1.29
N TYR A 735 -5.90 -19.42 2.56
CA TYR A 735 -5.74 -18.25 3.41
C TYR A 735 -5.95 -18.62 4.89
N PRO A 736 -5.12 -18.17 5.81
CA PRO A 736 -3.83 -17.46 5.64
C PRO A 736 -2.67 -18.40 5.30
N GLY A 737 -2.92 -19.66 5.00
CA GLY A 737 -1.93 -20.72 4.91
C GLY A 737 -1.48 -21.20 6.29
N ASP A 738 -0.35 -21.90 6.36
CA ASP A 738 0.25 -22.38 7.62
C ASP A 738 1.38 -21.47 8.14
N GLY A 739 1.56 -20.31 7.54
CA GLY A 739 2.63 -19.36 7.84
C GLY A 739 3.93 -19.62 7.06
N LEU A 740 4.02 -20.74 6.33
CA LEU A 740 5.13 -21.10 5.44
C LEU A 740 4.65 -21.38 4.02
N ASN A 741 3.49 -22.00 3.88
CA ASN A 741 2.91 -22.38 2.60
C ASN A 741 1.51 -21.81 2.44
N MET A 742 1.19 -21.39 1.22
CA MET A 742 -0.12 -20.95 0.83
C MET A 742 -0.46 -21.51 -0.55
N ASN A 743 -1.56 -22.23 -0.65
CA ASN A 743 -2.03 -22.74 -1.92
C ASN A 743 -2.97 -21.73 -2.60
N TYR A 744 -2.83 -21.61 -3.93
CA TYR A 744 -3.76 -20.86 -4.78
C TYR A 744 -4.66 -21.87 -5.48
N ASP A 745 -5.43 -22.64 -4.66
CA ASP A 745 -6.23 -23.78 -5.14
C ASP A 745 -7.41 -23.34 -6.00
N GLU A 746 -7.89 -22.09 -5.85
CA GLU A 746 -8.91 -21.49 -6.71
C GLU A 746 -8.41 -21.30 -8.14
N GLY A 747 -7.11 -21.33 -8.38
CA GLY A 747 -6.52 -21.19 -9.70
C GLY A 747 -6.91 -19.85 -10.36
N ILE A 748 -7.53 -19.91 -11.54
CA ILE A 748 -7.98 -18.71 -12.26
C ILE A 748 -9.33 -18.17 -11.76
N LEU A 749 -9.98 -18.84 -10.80
CA LEU A 749 -11.30 -18.49 -10.28
C LEU A 749 -11.18 -17.46 -9.15
N VAL A 750 -10.57 -16.33 -9.41
CA VAL A 750 -10.46 -15.22 -8.47
C VAL A 750 -11.64 -14.25 -8.67
N GLY A 751 -12.17 -13.73 -7.55
CA GLY A 751 -13.23 -12.74 -7.56
C GLY A 751 -14.50 -13.24 -8.26
N TYR A 752 -15.12 -12.40 -9.08
CA TYR A 752 -16.39 -12.71 -9.76
C TYR A 752 -16.36 -14.01 -10.59
N ARG A 753 -15.16 -14.42 -11.08
CA ARG A 753 -15.01 -15.69 -11.83
C ARG A 753 -15.37 -16.91 -10.99
N TRP A 754 -15.12 -16.85 -9.68
CA TRP A 754 -15.50 -17.89 -8.75
C TRP A 754 -17.03 -17.98 -8.64
N TYR A 755 -17.69 -16.85 -8.36
CA TYR A 755 -19.14 -16.80 -8.18
C TYR A 755 -19.88 -17.29 -9.43
N ASP A 756 -19.41 -16.86 -10.62
CA ASP A 756 -19.93 -17.36 -11.89
C ASP A 756 -19.74 -18.87 -12.09
N ALA A 757 -18.60 -19.41 -11.64
CA ALA A 757 -18.28 -20.83 -11.82
C ALA A 757 -19.08 -21.74 -10.89
N VAL A 758 -19.33 -21.29 -9.66
CA VAL A 758 -20.09 -22.07 -8.65
C VAL A 758 -21.58 -21.74 -8.67
N GLU A 759 -22.01 -20.79 -9.51
CA GLU A 759 -23.42 -20.33 -9.65
C GLU A 759 -24.00 -19.82 -8.32
N GLU A 760 -23.14 -19.11 -7.51
CA GLU A 760 -23.54 -18.43 -6.28
C GLU A 760 -23.70 -16.93 -6.50
N GLU A 761 -24.71 -16.33 -5.85
CA GLU A 761 -24.91 -14.89 -5.88
C GLU A 761 -24.19 -14.22 -4.70
N PRO A 762 -23.23 -13.30 -4.94
CA PRO A 762 -22.64 -12.48 -3.90
C PRO A 762 -23.64 -11.46 -3.33
N LEU A 763 -23.25 -10.73 -2.29
CA LEU A 763 -24.04 -9.61 -1.78
C LEU A 763 -24.12 -8.48 -2.82
N PHE A 764 -22.96 -8.09 -3.38
CA PHE A 764 -22.87 -7.18 -4.52
C PHE A 764 -21.81 -7.71 -5.49
N PRO A 765 -22.14 -7.91 -6.77
CA PRO A 765 -21.19 -8.42 -7.75
C PRO A 765 -20.15 -7.36 -8.16
N PHE A 766 -19.01 -7.81 -8.67
CA PHE A 766 -18.07 -6.98 -9.41
C PHE A 766 -18.80 -6.14 -10.47
N GLY A 767 -18.45 -4.88 -10.59
CA GLY A 767 -19.10 -3.95 -11.51
C GLY A 767 -20.44 -3.37 -11.03
N HIS A 768 -20.93 -3.76 -9.84
CA HIS A 768 -22.14 -3.18 -9.25
C HIS A 768 -21.93 -1.73 -8.86
N GLY A 769 -22.97 -0.92 -9.08
CA GLY A 769 -23.05 0.47 -8.62
C GLY A 769 -24.27 1.15 -9.20
N LEU A 770 -25.05 1.79 -8.35
CA LEU A 770 -26.27 2.52 -8.71
C LEU A 770 -25.97 3.96 -9.08
N SER A 771 -26.97 4.63 -9.64
CA SER A 771 -26.96 6.04 -10.02
C SER A 771 -28.26 6.71 -9.59
N TYR A 772 -28.25 8.03 -9.43
CA TYR A 772 -29.49 8.83 -9.24
C TYR A 772 -30.27 9.05 -10.52
N THR A 773 -29.80 8.49 -11.64
CA THR A 773 -30.48 8.49 -12.94
C THR A 773 -30.52 7.09 -13.51
N GLU A 774 -31.30 6.87 -14.57
CA GLU A 774 -31.43 5.59 -15.22
C GLU A 774 -30.84 5.62 -16.61
N PHE A 775 -30.21 4.51 -17.00
CA PHE A 775 -29.63 4.31 -18.32
C PHE A 775 -30.30 3.13 -19.02
N GLU A 776 -30.68 3.32 -20.26
CA GLU A 776 -31.24 2.27 -21.10
C GLU A 776 -30.19 1.82 -22.14
N TYR A 777 -30.04 0.52 -22.29
CA TYR A 777 -29.13 -0.12 -23.24
C TYR A 777 -29.95 -0.78 -24.34
N TYR A 778 -29.70 -0.43 -25.59
CA TYR A 778 -30.46 -0.95 -26.72
C TYR A 778 -29.62 -1.11 -27.98
N ASP A 779 -30.17 -1.80 -29.01
CA ASP A 779 -29.53 -2.05 -30.30
C ASP A 779 -28.20 -2.81 -30.20
N LEU A 780 -28.07 -3.76 -29.24
CA LEU A 780 -26.88 -4.59 -29.12
C LEU A 780 -26.65 -5.39 -30.41
N SER A 781 -25.49 -5.23 -31.02
CA SER A 781 -25.09 -5.99 -32.20
C SER A 781 -23.65 -6.47 -32.10
N ILE A 782 -23.41 -7.65 -32.73
CA ILE A 782 -22.06 -8.24 -32.79
C ILE A 782 -21.75 -8.47 -34.29
N ALA A 783 -20.74 -7.81 -34.80
CA ALA A 783 -20.26 -7.94 -36.16
C ALA A 783 -18.82 -8.52 -36.20
N GLY A 784 -18.38 -8.98 -37.36
CA GLY A 784 -17.04 -9.56 -37.57
C GLY A 784 -16.92 -11.04 -37.22
N ASN A 785 -15.76 -11.61 -37.47
CA ASN A 785 -15.46 -13.02 -37.23
C ASN A 785 -14.13 -13.23 -36.46
N GLY A 786 -14.07 -14.30 -35.69
CA GLY A 786 -12.83 -14.67 -34.97
C GLY A 786 -12.35 -13.60 -33.98
N LYS A 787 -11.12 -13.10 -34.17
CA LYS A 787 -10.48 -12.10 -33.29
C LYS A 787 -10.97 -10.67 -33.55
N ASP A 788 -11.65 -10.42 -34.67
CA ASP A 788 -12.06 -9.07 -35.10
C ASP A 788 -13.57 -8.85 -34.87
N ARG A 789 -14.10 -9.38 -33.77
CA ARG A 789 -15.49 -9.13 -33.39
C ARG A 789 -15.63 -7.73 -32.80
N VAL A 790 -16.64 -7.02 -33.31
CA VAL A 790 -17.02 -5.69 -32.79
C VAL A 790 -18.38 -5.81 -32.13
N VAL A 791 -18.46 -5.45 -30.87
CA VAL A 791 -19.72 -5.34 -30.12
C VAL A 791 -20.12 -3.88 -30.12
N THR A 792 -21.32 -3.57 -30.55
CA THR A 792 -21.88 -2.22 -30.62
C THR A 792 -23.22 -2.19 -29.89
N LEU A 793 -23.45 -1.16 -29.13
CA LEU A 793 -24.72 -0.87 -28.47
C LEU A 793 -24.96 0.63 -28.39
N ASN A 794 -26.17 1.02 -28.16
CA ASN A 794 -26.54 2.38 -27.81
C ASN A 794 -26.85 2.45 -26.32
N ILE A 795 -26.47 3.56 -25.68
CA ILE A 795 -26.82 3.89 -24.29
C ILE A 795 -27.51 5.26 -24.26
N GLN A 796 -28.57 5.36 -23.49
CA GLN A 796 -29.32 6.60 -23.30
C GLN A 796 -29.59 6.82 -21.82
N ASN A 797 -29.32 8.03 -21.33
CA ASN A 797 -29.79 8.47 -20.03
C ASN A 797 -31.29 8.80 -20.17
N VAL A 798 -32.15 8.02 -19.55
CA VAL A 798 -33.62 8.18 -19.61
C VAL A 798 -34.19 8.86 -18.36
N GLY A 799 -33.34 9.11 -17.35
CA GLY A 799 -33.75 9.83 -16.15
C GLY A 799 -33.62 11.36 -16.30
N ASN A 800 -33.74 12.06 -15.19
CA ASN A 800 -33.82 13.53 -15.16
C ASN A 800 -32.55 14.22 -14.60
N ARG A 801 -31.47 13.46 -14.32
CA ARG A 801 -30.20 13.96 -13.82
C ARG A 801 -29.07 13.61 -14.80
N ILE A 802 -28.07 14.48 -14.88
CA ILE A 802 -26.83 14.16 -15.59
C ILE A 802 -26.12 13.04 -14.84
N GLY A 803 -25.60 12.06 -15.57
CA GLY A 803 -24.85 10.94 -15.00
C GLY A 803 -23.86 10.34 -15.97
N SER A 804 -22.91 9.59 -15.44
CA SER A 804 -21.95 8.78 -16.19
C SER A 804 -22.24 7.30 -15.95
N GLU A 805 -22.00 6.46 -16.96
CA GLU A 805 -22.21 5.03 -16.88
C GLU A 805 -20.97 4.28 -17.40
N VAL A 806 -20.66 3.14 -16.80
CA VAL A 806 -19.60 2.24 -17.22
C VAL A 806 -20.20 1.06 -17.97
N VAL A 807 -19.98 1.03 -19.27
CA VAL A 807 -20.42 -0.11 -20.11
C VAL A 807 -19.42 -1.25 -19.92
N GLN A 808 -19.88 -2.37 -19.36
CA GLN A 808 -19.06 -3.54 -19.02
C GLN A 808 -19.36 -4.65 -20.01
N LEU A 809 -18.31 -5.20 -20.64
CA LEU A 809 -18.43 -6.35 -21.55
C LEU A 809 -17.71 -7.56 -20.94
N TYR A 810 -18.45 -8.60 -20.63
CA TYR A 810 -17.93 -9.87 -20.15
C TYR A 810 -17.93 -10.91 -21.26
N ILE A 811 -16.80 -11.63 -21.38
CA ILE A 811 -16.64 -12.67 -22.40
C ILE A 811 -16.41 -14.01 -21.68
N ARG A 812 -17.29 -14.98 -21.98
CA ARG A 812 -17.17 -16.35 -21.46
C ARG A 812 -16.65 -17.30 -22.55
N ALA A 813 -15.71 -18.15 -22.18
CA ALA A 813 -15.26 -19.22 -23.06
C ALA A 813 -16.39 -20.23 -23.32
N PRO A 814 -16.54 -20.76 -24.56
CA PRO A 814 -17.68 -21.61 -24.94
C PRO A 814 -17.69 -23.02 -24.30
N HIS A 815 -16.60 -23.44 -23.66
CA HIS A 815 -16.50 -24.80 -23.08
C HIS A 815 -16.49 -24.75 -21.55
N LYS A 816 -17.44 -25.45 -20.93
CA LYS A 816 -17.59 -25.63 -19.46
C LYS A 816 -16.34 -26.28 -18.79
N ASN A 817 -15.47 -26.93 -19.55
CA ASN A 817 -14.34 -27.73 -19.02
C ASN A 817 -13.01 -26.95 -18.88
N LEU A 818 -13.01 -25.62 -19.01
CA LEU A 818 -11.81 -24.79 -18.80
C LEU A 818 -11.53 -24.48 -17.33
N TRP A 819 -12.41 -24.95 -16.43
CA TRP A 819 -12.34 -24.65 -15.00
C TRP A 819 -11.66 -25.73 -14.16
N VAL A 820 -11.28 -26.85 -14.75
CA VAL A 820 -10.69 -27.98 -14.00
C VAL A 820 -9.28 -28.25 -14.50
N ASN A 821 -8.33 -28.06 -13.61
CA ASN A 821 -6.89 -28.34 -13.56
C ASN A 821 -5.98 -27.15 -13.79
#